data_b2246d9cde416951cba37aca902f57ad
#
_entry.id   b2246d9cde416951cba37aca902f57ad
#
_cell.length_a   1.000
_cell.length_b   1.000
_cell.length_c   1.000
_cell.angle_alpha   90.00
_cell.angle_beta   90.00
_cell.angle_gamma   90.00
#
_symmetry.space_group_name_H-M   'P 1'
#
loop_
_entity.id
_entity.type
_entity.pdbx_description
1 polymer ?
#
loop_
_entity_poly.entity_id
_entity_poly.type
_entity_poly.pdbx_seq_one_letter_code
_entity_poly.pdbx_strand_id
1 'polypeptide(L)'
;MKINSIIDLVKDLDTSRQTKNLNKLLIRILLHLQVEFSCNNISSSDGNEDVLSFVNPFIGNADNGHTFPGACVPFGFIQASPETGNDEWKYCSGFNIADDSIMGFAQNHLNGTGCPDLGDVLIFPFSGDVKNGIYKSAYDKATQTASPAYYKVKLTDSDIDVEVTATQRTAYYVCTYNSDAPARMLLDMQSGVVYNQDHLKTHVLYADMNMPDNWTITGHQEVKNWVRRHFFYVVKFDKPYTVKEILPAREGEKAKRMILEFDLESGESVQIKVALSTVGIEGAQSALLTESPDWDFEAVKKESQDLWRELLSKVSVSGTKEQKTNFYTSLYHLYIQPNDIADIDGKYRGVNDSVFVSKSGTYYSTFSLWDTYRAAHPLYTILIPKRVPGMINSLLDYQKVQGHLPVWTLWDKETYCMIANHAVPVVVDAYLKGFKGFSPEDAYNAIKASLTVSHKKSDWETYDKYGYYPFDITTVESVSRTLESAYDDYCAAQMAKAMGKDKDYEFFMKRASAYKSLFDPGTMLMRGKDSKGKWRFPFNPFLLSHAASCGGDYTEGNAWQYTWHVQHDVAGLIDLMGGKESFAMKLDSLFMLDTIAENTGFVSDVSGFIGQYAHGNEPSHHVVYLYNYVDQPWKTQELIPEIFERFYKPKPDGLCGNDDCGQMSAWYIFSSMGFYPVDPISGEYVLGAPQMDKISIQLTEDRAFVVEAKNLSRKNKYVKSVELNGKPVRGLTIKHEDIMSGGHLVFTMTDEPVKRVLK
;
A
#
# COMPACT_ATOMS: atom_id res chain seq x y z
N MET A 1 -11.07 -42.35 -4.50
CA MET A 1 -9.72 -42.94 -4.72
C MET A 1 -8.74 -42.23 -3.83
N LYS A 2 -8.00 -42.87 -2.95
CA LYS A 2 -7.17 -42.20 -1.94
C LYS A 2 -5.93 -41.58 -2.63
N ILE A 3 -5.63 -40.31 -2.30
CA ILE A 3 -4.53 -39.48 -2.85
C ILE A 3 -3.17 -40.22 -2.86
N ASN A 4 -2.91 -41.10 -1.89
CA ASN A 4 -1.70 -41.92 -1.82
C ASN A 4 -1.51 -42.89 -2.99
N SER A 5 -2.59 -43.34 -3.67
CA SER A 5 -2.51 -44.21 -4.83
C SER A 5 -2.08 -43.51 -6.12
N ILE A 6 -2.23 -42.17 -6.16
CA ILE A 6 -1.82 -41.34 -7.31
C ILE A 6 -0.34 -40.95 -7.19
N ILE A 7 0.14 -40.76 -5.98
CA ILE A 7 1.56 -40.43 -5.70
C ILE A 7 2.47 -41.62 -6.03
N ASP A 8 2.01 -42.87 -5.81
CA ASP A 8 2.79 -44.06 -6.14
C ASP A 8 2.82 -44.31 -7.66
N LEU A 9 1.80 -43.92 -8.41
CA LEU A 9 1.76 -44.03 -9.87
C LEU A 9 2.73 -43.05 -10.57
N VAL A 10 3.04 -41.92 -9.94
CA VAL A 10 3.93 -40.87 -10.49
C VAL A 10 5.41 -41.22 -10.29
N LYS A 11 5.75 -42.07 -9.35
CA LYS A 11 7.15 -42.48 -9.05
C LYS A 11 7.77 -43.41 -10.06
N ASP A 12 6.95 -44.12 -10.87
CA ASP A 12 7.42 -45.14 -11.83
C ASP A 12 7.53 -44.64 -13.29
N LEU A 13 7.41 -43.31 -13.55
CA LEU A 13 7.50 -42.77 -14.90
C LEU A 13 8.87 -42.20 -15.23
N ASP A 14 9.51 -42.79 -16.23
CA ASP A 14 10.84 -42.52 -16.76
C ASP A 14 10.97 -41.09 -17.41
N THR A 15 12.19 -40.54 -17.39
CA THR A 15 12.54 -39.13 -17.68
C THR A 15 12.61 -38.79 -19.17
N SER A 16 11.50 -38.64 -19.86
CA SER A 16 11.45 -38.11 -21.21
C SER A 16 10.73 -36.73 -21.29
N ARG A 17 10.95 -35.97 -22.36
CA ARG A 17 10.36 -34.63 -22.60
C ARG A 17 8.82 -34.60 -22.48
N GLN A 18 8.15 -35.71 -22.68
CA GLN A 18 6.70 -35.88 -22.51
C GLN A 18 6.28 -35.85 -21.03
N THR A 19 7.14 -36.32 -20.12
CA THR A 19 6.88 -36.39 -18.66
C THR A 19 6.83 -34.99 -18.02
N LYS A 20 7.59 -34.00 -18.54
CA LYS A 20 7.54 -32.63 -18.04
C LYS A 20 6.21 -31.94 -18.32
N ASN A 21 5.57 -32.25 -19.44
CA ASN A 21 4.24 -31.72 -19.77
C ASN A 21 3.13 -32.40 -18.98
N LEU A 22 3.29 -33.70 -18.71
CA LEU A 22 2.35 -34.45 -17.87
C LEU A 22 2.40 -33.99 -16.39
N ASN A 23 3.59 -33.74 -15.87
CA ASN A 23 3.74 -33.20 -14.52
C ASN A 23 3.15 -31.79 -14.38
N LYS A 24 3.27 -30.93 -15.38
CA LYS A 24 2.61 -29.61 -15.40
C LYS A 24 1.07 -29.73 -15.44
N LEU A 25 0.55 -30.70 -16.19
CA LEU A 25 -0.89 -30.97 -16.25
C LEU A 25 -1.41 -31.56 -14.93
N LEU A 26 -0.65 -32.45 -14.28
CA LEU A 26 -1.00 -33.02 -12.98
C LEU A 26 -0.95 -31.98 -11.84
N ILE A 27 0.02 -31.08 -11.86
CA ILE A 27 0.08 -29.96 -10.89
C ILE A 27 -1.12 -29.01 -11.10
N ARG A 28 -1.53 -28.72 -12.34
CA ARG A 28 -2.75 -27.95 -12.65
C ARG A 28 -4.01 -28.66 -12.14
N ILE A 29 -4.13 -29.96 -12.38
CA ILE A 29 -5.28 -30.76 -11.92
C ILE A 29 -5.32 -30.83 -10.37
N LEU A 30 -4.18 -30.93 -9.70
CA LEU A 30 -4.10 -30.93 -8.23
C LEU A 30 -4.43 -29.56 -7.65
N LEU A 31 -3.99 -28.47 -8.29
CA LEU A 31 -4.37 -27.11 -7.91
C LEU A 31 -5.87 -26.85 -8.15
N HIS A 32 -6.43 -27.33 -9.27
CA HIS A 32 -7.88 -27.24 -9.54
C HIS A 32 -8.71 -28.05 -8.53
N LEU A 33 -8.28 -29.26 -8.20
CA LEU A 33 -8.97 -30.10 -7.22
C LEU A 33 -8.86 -29.56 -5.79
N GLN A 34 -7.78 -28.87 -5.43
CA GLN A 34 -7.70 -28.15 -4.15
C GLN A 34 -8.66 -26.94 -4.09
N VAL A 35 -8.83 -26.23 -5.20
CA VAL A 35 -9.78 -25.12 -5.31
C VAL A 35 -11.23 -25.60 -5.24
N GLU A 36 -11.59 -26.69 -5.94
CA GLU A 36 -12.95 -27.25 -5.88
C GLU A 36 -13.31 -27.84 -4.49
N PHE A 37 -12.34 -28.40 -3.76
CA PHE A 37 -12.60 -28.92 -2.40
C PHE A 37 -12.72 -27.81 -1.35
N SER A 38 -12.10 -26.65 -1.56
CA SER A 38 -12.22 -25.48 -0.65
C SER A 38 -13.55 -24.74 -0.83
N CYS A 39 -14.13 -24.75 -2.02
CA CYS A 39 -15.40 -24.04 -2.29
C CYS A 39 -16.67 -24.74 -1.79
N ASN A 40 -16.62 -26.03 -1.46
CA ASN A 40 -17.83 -26.80 -1.16
C ASN A 40 -18.24 -26.89 0.32
N ASN A 41 -17.55 -26.23 1.25
CA ASN A 41 -17.81 -26.37 2.69
C ASN A 41 -18.11 -25.05 3.45
N ILE A 42 -18.48 -23.96 2.75
CA ILE A 42 -18.96 -22.75 3.43
C ILE A 42 -20.48 -22.64 3.19
N SER A 43 -21.27 -23.34 4.00
CA SER A 43 -22.70 -23.07 4.11
C SER A 43 -22.91 -21.91 5.08
N SER A 44 -22.99 -20.67 4.58
CA SER A 44 -23.46 -19.52 5.34
C SER A 44 -24.95 -19.31 5.09
N SER A 45 -25.70 -19.14 6.15
CA SER A 45 -27.15 -18.94 6.21
C SER A 45 -27.57 -17.48 6.03
N ASP A 46 -26.80 -16.65 5.33
CA ASP A 46 -27.21 -15.32 4.88
C ASP A 46 -27.02 -15.24 3.37
N GLY A 47 -28.06 -14.76 2.65
CA GLY A 47 -28.15 -14.79 1.18
C GLY A 47 -26.85 -14.33 0.50
N ASN A 48 -26.39 -15.18 -0.37
CA ASN A 48 -25.06 -15.26 -0.98
C ASN A 48 -24.73 -14.03 -1.87
N GLU A 49 -24.48 -12.87 -1.27
CA GLU A 49 -23.94 -11.70 -1.99
C GLU A 49 -22.44 -11.94 -2.26
N ASP A 50 -22.00 -11.85 -3.52
CA ASP A 50 -20.58 -11.93 -3.88
C ASP A 50 -19.81 -10.78 -3.20
N VAL A 51 -18.76 -11.10 -2.46
CA VAL A 51 -17.93 -10.12 -1.73
C VAL A 51 -17.35 -9.04 -2.66
N LEU A 52 -17.08 -9.37 -3.92
CA LEU A 52 -16.59 -8.42 -4.91
C LEU A 52 -17.60 -7.29 -5.21
N SER A 53 -18.90 -7.55 -5.01
CA SER A 53 -19.95 -6.54 -5.24
C SER A 53 -19.92 -5.38 -4.24
N PHE A 54 -19.19 -5.53 -3.14
CA PHE A 54 -18.97 -4.47 -2.16
C PHE A 54 -17.73 -3.64 -2.43
N VAL A 55 -16.80 -4.10 -3.28
CA VAL A 55 -15.60 -3.32 -3.61
C VAL A 55 -15.94 -2.25 -4.63
N ASN A 56 -15.60 -1.01 -4.30
CA ASN A 56 -15.74 0.13 -5.21
C ASN A 56 -14.35 0.75 -5.49
N PRO A 57 -13.67 0.35 -6.58
CA PRO A 57 -12.34 0.87 -6.92
C PRO A 57 -12.29 2.37 -7.22
N PHE A 58 -13.46 3.05 -7.32
CA PHE A 58 -13.49 4.50 -7.48
C PHE A 58 -13.30 5.29 -6.17
N ILE A 59 -13.35 4.66 -5.00
CA ILE A 59 -13.08 5.35 -3.74
C ILE A 59 -11.61 5.80 -3.72
N GLY A 60 -11.38 7.11 -3.51
CA GLY A 60 -10.05 7.71 -3.52
C GLY A 60 -9.55 8.16 -4.90
N ASN A 61 -10.37 8.04 -5.98
CA ASN A 61 -9.98 8.50 -7.32
C ASN A 61 -10.23 10.01 -7.56
N ALA A 62 -10.61 10.74 -6.53
CA ALA A 62 -10.74 12.19 -6.53
C ALA A 62 -9.98 12.80 -5.35
N ASP A 63 -9.76 14.09 -5.41
CA ASP A 63 -9.04 14.86 -4.39
C ASP A 63 -7.67 14.22 -4.05
N ASN A 64 -7.44 13.84 -2.80
CA ASN A 64 -6.15 13.45 -2.27
C ASN A 64 -5.98 11.92 -2.09
N GLY A 65 -6.94 11.10 -2.48
CA GLY A 65 -6.87 9.65 -2.24
C GLY A 65 -5.83 8.92 -3.08
N HIS A 66 -5.59 9.39 -4.30
CA HIS A 66 -4.60 8.90 -5.28
C HIS A 66 -4.69 7.39 -5.55
N THR A 67 -5.89 6.83 -5.56
CA THR A 67 -6.13 5.44 -5.97
C THR A 67 -6.48 5.38 -7.45
N PHE A 68 -6.42 4.19 -8.06
CA PHE A 68 -6.75 3.97 -9.46
C PHE A 68 -7.91 2.97 -9.61
N PRO A 69 -8.75 3.08 -10.67
CA PRO A 69 -9.91 2.20 -10.86
C PRO A 69 -9.63 0.94 -11.68
N GLY A 70 -8.42 0.80 -12.20
CA GLY A 70 -8.05 -0.22 -13.18
C GLY A 70 -7.95 -1.64 -12.62
N ALA A 71 -7.61 -2.59 -13.49
CA ALA A 71 -7.52 -3.99 -13.18
C ALA A 71 -6.16 -4.37 -12.58
N CYS A 72 -6.17 -5.09 -11.45
CA CYS A 72 -5.00 -5.72 -10.85
C CYS A 72 -5.41 -6.97 -10.09
N VAL A 73 -4.44 -7.81 -9.73
CA VAL A 73 -4.61 -8.92 -8.77
C VAL A 73 -3.90 -8.59 -7.46
N PRO A 74 -4.20 -9.29 -6.35
CA PRO A 74 -3.54 -9.01 -5.07
C PRO A 74 -2.02 -9.08 -5.16
N PHE A 75 -1.35 -7.98 -4.76
CA PHE A 75 0.12 -7.83 -4.82
C PHE A 75 0.70 -7.99 -6.23
N GLY A 76 -0.11 -7.78 -7.28
CA GLY A 76 0.29 -7.93 -8.67
C GLY A 76 1.36 -6.95 -9.12
N PHE A 77 2.16 -7.35 -10.12
CA PHE A 77 3.11 -6.46 -10.76
C PHE A 77 2.42 -5.52 -11.76
N ILE A 78 1.25 -5.91 -12.27
CA ILE A 78 0.42 -5.13 -13.19
C ILE A 78 -0.71 -4.42 -12.44
N GLN A 79 -0.88 -3.12 -12.73
CA GLN A 79 -2.02 -2.28 -12.39
C GLN A 79 -2.47 -1.59 -13.68
N ALA A 80 -3.24 -2.32 -14.52
CA ALA A 80 -3.68 -1.82 -15.82
C ALA A 80 -4.85 -0.86 -15.66
N SER A 81 -4.63 0.43 -15.88
CA SER A 81 -5.60 1.48 -15.58
C SER A 81 -5.66 2.56 -16.66
N PRO A 82 -6.81 3.22 -16.85
CA PRO A 82 -6.88 4.43 -17.66
C PRO A 82 -6.06 5.55 -17.04
N GLU A 83 -5.50 6.41 -17.89
CA GLU A 83 -4.90 7.68 -17.53
C GLU A 83 -5.75 8.85 -18.04
N THR A 84 -6.03 9.82 -17.16
CA THR A 84 -6.73 11.06 -17.51
C THR A 84 -5.80 12.27 -17.52
N GLY A 85 -4.66 12.16 -16.83
CA GLY A 85 -3.58 13.13 -16.80
C GLY A 85 -2.30 12.53 -16.23
N ASN A 86 -1.18 13.25 -16.36
CA ASN A 86 0.12 12.67 -16.03
C ASN A 86 1.18 13.67 -15.56
N ASP A 87 0.84 14.92 -15.31
CA ASP A 87 1.82 16.00 -15.09
C ASP A 87 1.52 16.93 -13.90
N GLU A 88 0.55 16.55 -13.07
CA GLU A 88 0.18 17.25 -11.84
C GLU A 88 0.10 16.26 -10.67
N TRP A 89 0.23 16.77 -9.44
CA TRP A 89 0.15 15.96 -8.22
C TRP A 89 -1.15 15.16 -8.10
N LYS A 90 -2.29 15.69 -8.52
CA LYS A 90 -3.59 14.97 -8.51
C LYS A 90 -3.61 13.71 -9.39
N TYR A 91 -2.57 13.50 -10.21
CA TYR A 91 -2.43 12.33 -11.08
C TYR A 91 -1.38 11.34 -10.59
N CYS A 92 -1.02 11.31 -9.31
CA CYS A 92 -0.02 10.36 -8.79
C CYS A 92 -0.32 8.90 -9.16
N SER A 93 -1.59 8.54 -9.36
CA SER A 93 -2.04 7.22 -9.87
C SER A 93 -2.56 7.27 -11.33
N GLY A 94 -2.25 8.31 -12.10
CA GLY A 94 -2.63 8.47 -13.51
C GLY A 94 -4.09 8.83 -13.78
N PHE A 95 -5.01 8.63 -12.82
CA PHE A 95 -6.45 8.80 -13.03
C PHE A 95 -7.07 9.78 -12.03
N ASN A 96 -7.94 10.65 -12.53
CA ASN A 96 -8.84 11.47 -11.71
C ASN A 96 -10.25 11.43 -12.31
N ILE A 97 -11.24 11.00 -11.53
CA ILE A 97 -12.61 10.82 -12.01
C ILE A 97 -13.31 12.13 -12.41
N ALA A 98 -12.79 13.28 -11.98
CA ALA A 98 -13.34 14.58 -12.37
C ALA A 98 -13.09 14.92 -13.85
N ASP A 99 -12.05 14.34 -14.45
CA ASP A 99 -11.70 14.61 -15.84
C ASP A 99 -12.69 14.01 -16.85
N ASP A 100 -12.75 14.59 -18.04
CA ASP A 100 -13.70 14.22 -19.10
C ASP A 100 -13.07 13.49 -20.29
N SER A 101 -11.76 13.21 -20.22
CA SER A 101 -11.05 12.50 -21.31
C SER A 101 -10.01 11.52 -20.76
N ILE A 102 -9.85 10.41 -21.49
CA ILE A 102 -8.83 9.39 -21.25
C ILE A 102 -7.73 9.54 -22.30
N MET A 103 -6.47 9.55 -21.85
CA MET A 103 -5.26 9.63 -22.70
C MET A 103 -4.79 8.25 -23.18
N GLY A 104 -5.19 7.19 -22.51
CA GLY A 104 -4.82 5.82 -22.82
C GLY A 104 -4.88 4.94 -21.57
N PHE A 105 -4.28 3.76 -21.67
CA PHE A 105 -4.23 2.76 -20.59
C PHE A 105 -2.79 2.33 -20.40
N ALA A 106 -2.23 2.65 -19.24
CA ALA A 106 -0.89 2.23 -18.86
C ALA A 106 -0.92 0.94 -18.03
N GLN A 107 0.24 0.28 -17.90
CA GLN A 107 0.30 -1.07 -17.36
C GLN A 107 0.62 -1.12 -15.87
N ASN A 108 1.11 -0.03 -15.29
CA ASN A 108 1.53 0.04 -13.90
C ASN A 108 1.20 1.39 -13.27
N HIS A 109 0.73 1.36 -12.03
CA HIS A 109 0.36 2.56 -11.27
C HIS A 109 0.71 2.38 -9.81
N LEU A 110 1.02 3.50 -9.13
CA LEU A 110 1.05 3.58 -7.68
C LEU A 110 -0.37 3.66 -7.13
N ASN A 111 -0.58 3.23 -5.90
CA ASN A 111 -1.86 3.32 -5.21
C ASN A 111 -1.75 4.13 -3.93
N GLY A 112 -2.38 5.29 -3.92
CA GLY A 112 -2.48 6.14 -2.74
C GLY A 112 -1.20 6.90 -2.37
N THR A 113 -0.21 7.04 -3.25
CA THR A 113 1.02 7.75 -2.92
C THR A 113 0.92 9.24 -3.27
N GLY A 114 1.59 10.10 -2.51
CA GLY A 114 1.74 11.52 -2.80
C GLY A 114 2.84 11.85 -3.82
N CYS A 115 3.40 10.85 -4.48
CA CYS A 115 4.52 11.01 -5.41
C CYS A 115 4.23 10.36 -6.76
N PRO A 116 4.28 11.11 -7.89
CA PRO A 116 3.96 10.58 -9.21
C PRO A 116 5.14 9.77 -9.76
N ASP A 117 4.89 8.53 -10.17
CA ASP A 117 5.76 7.68 -10.97
C ASP A 117 4.94 6.59 -11.66
N LEU A 118 5.59 5.73 -12.46
CA LEU A 118 4.98 4.68 -13.26
C LEU A 118 4.17 5.24 -14.44
N GLY A 119 3.06 4.63 -14.87
CA GLY A 119 2.32 5.02 -16.06
C GLY A 119 3.00 4.57 -17.35
N ASP A 120 3.74 3.47 -17.29
CA ASP A 120 4.57 2.99 -18.41
C ASP A 120 3.78 2.14 -19.41
N VAL A 121 4.26 2.07 -20.66
CA VAL A 121 3.71 1.28 -21.77
C VAL A 121 2.24 1.60 -22.00
N LEU A 122 1.95 2.81 -22.44
CA LEU A 122 0.59 3.25 -22.70
C LEU A 122 0.09 2.75 -24.05
N ILE A 123 -1.11 2.19 -24.05
CA ILE A 123 -1.88 1.88 -25.26
C ILE A 123 -3.08 2.83 -25.33
N PHE A 124 -3.37 3.36 -26.52
CA PHE A 124 -4.55 4.17 -26.77
C PHE A 124 -5.24 3.73 -28.06
N PRO A 125 -6.39 3.03 -27.99
CA PRO A 125 -7.19 2.68 -29.14
C PRO A 125 -7.96 3.90 -29.66
N PHE A 126 -7.99 4.10 -30.98
CA PHE A 126 -8.73 5.17 -31.61
C PHE A 126 -9.18 4.80 -33.03
N SER A 127 -10.21 5.49 -33.55
CA SER A 127 -10.74 5.29 -34.90
C SER A 127 -10.42 6.50 -35.79
N GLY A 128 -9.98 6.24 -37.02
CA GLY A 128 -9.66 7.29 -38.00
C GLY A 128 -8.43 8.13 -37.63
N ASP A 129 -8.47 9.42 -37.94
CA ASP A 129 -7.36 10.35 -37.69
C ASP A 129 -7.60 11.18 -36.42
N VAL A 130 -6.57 11.36 -35.63
CA VAL A 130 -6.63 12.22 -34.44
C VAL A 130 -6.53 13.69 -34.84
N LYS A 131 -7.27 14.55 -34.15
CA LYS A 131 -7.22 16.00 -34.36
C LYS A 131 -5.95 16.60 -33.75
N ASN A 132 -5.20 17.35 -34.56
CA ASN A 132 -4.02 18.10 -34.14
C ASN A 132 -2.92 17.26 -33.42
N GLY A 133 -2.86 15.95 -33.69
CA GLY A 133 -1.87 15.05 -33.05
C GLY A 133 -2.10 14.84 -31.55
N ILE A 134 -3.28 15.14 -31.03
CA ILE A 134 -3.64 14.95 -29.61
C ILE A 134 -4.33 13.59 -29.47
N TYR A 135 -3.63 12.67 -28.81
CA TYR A 135 -4.10 11.30 -28.55
C TYR A 135 -4.83 11.25 -27.20
N LYS A 136 -6.13 11.51 -27.22
CA LYS A 136 -7.07 11.34 -26.12
C LYS A 136 -8.50 11.25 -26.66
N SER A 137 -9.39 10.68 -25.89
CA SER A 137 -10.82 10.61 -26.22
C SER A 137 -11.64 11.04 -25.01
N ALA A 138 -12.72 11.78 -25.27
CA ALA A 138 -13.79 11.88 -24.29
C ALA A 138 -14.33 10.48 -23.99
N TYR A 139 -14.88 10.28 -22.79
CA TYR A 139 -15.46 9.01 -22.40
C TYR A 139 -16.81 9.20 -21.70
N ASP A 140 -17.65 8.17 -21.79
CA ASP A 140 -18.95 8.20 -21.13
C ASP A 140 -18.84 7.61 -19.71
N LYS A 141 -18.85 8.49 -18.70
CA LYS A 141 -18.79 8.12 -17.27
C LYS A 141 -19.93 7.17 -16.87
N ALA A 142 -21.08 7.19 -17.56
CA ALA A 142 -22.19 6.29 -17.27
C ALA A 142 -21.94 4.84 -17.71
N THR A 143 -21.03 4.64 -18.65
CA THR A 143 -20.59 3.29 -19.11
C THR A 143 -19.41 2.75 -18.31
N GLN A 144 -18.79 3.59 -17.49
CA GLN A 144 -17.62 3.21 -16.69
C GLN A 144 -18.00 2.20 -15.62
N THR A 145 -17.29 1.09 -15.59
CA THR A 145 -17.48 0.04 -14.58
C THR A 145 -16.11 -0.40 -14.08
N ALA A 146 -15.94 -0.48 -12.76
CA ALA A 146 -14.77 -1.04 -12.12
C ALA A 146 -15.16 -2.05 -11.05
N SER A 147 -14.42 -3.13 -10.98
CA SER A 147 -14.50 -4.13 -9.91
C SER A 147 -13.12 -4.78 -9.76
N PRO A 148 -12.83 -5.53 -8.69
CA PRO A 148 -11.55 -6.21 -8.58
C PRO A 148 -11.21 -7.00 -9.84
N ALA A 149 -10.00 -6.81 -10.36
CA ALA A 149 -9.50 -7.39 -11.61
C ALA A 149 -10.27 -7.03 -12.90
N TYR A 150 -11.07 -5.99 -12.91
CA TYR A 150 -11.81 -5.61 -14.13
C TYR A 150 -12.14 -4.13 -14.19
N TYR A 151 -11.96 -3.56 -15.39
CA TYR A 151 -12.39 -2.19 -15.72
C TYR A 151 -12.97 -2.16 -17.13
N LYS A 152 -14.00 -1.32 -17.34
CA LYS A 152 -14.64 -1.09 -18.65
C LYS A 152 -15.01 0.37 -18.82
N VAL A 153 -14.90 0.88 -20.06
CA VAL A 153 -15.35 2.23 -20.43
C VAL A 153 -15.61 2.34 -21.92
N LYS A 154 -16.49 3.26 -22.34
CA LYS A 154 -16.67 3.66 -23.73
C LYS A 154 -15.93 4.97 -24.02
N LEU A 155 -15.01 4.95 -24.99
CA LEU A 155 -14.35 6.11 -25.56
C LEU A 155 -15.25 6.69 -26.64
N THR A 156 -15.83 7.89 -26.39
CA THR A 156 -16.93 8.43 -27.23
C THR A 156 -16.46 9.09 -28.53
N ASP A 157 -15.27 9.74 -28.54
CA ASP A 157 -14.74 10.37 -29.74
C ASP A 157 -14.34 9.34 -30.82
N SER A 158 -13.95 8.15 -30.37
CA SER A 158 -13.49 7.04 -31.21
C SER A 158 -14.54 5.95 -31.39
N ASP A 159 -15.65 5.99 -30.66
CA ASP A 159 -16.71 4.98 -30.60
C ASP A 159 -16.14 3.57 -30.33
N ILE A 160 -15.34 3.44 -29.28
CA ILE A 160 -14.66 2.21 -28.88
C ILE A 160 -15.06 1.81 -27.47
N ASP A 161 -15.47 0.56 -27.28
CA ASP A 161 -15.59 -0.05 -25.95
C ASP A 161 -14.26 -0.69 -25.58
N VAL A 162 -13.73 -0.33 -24.40
CA VAL A 162 -12.49 -0.89 -23.86
C VAL A 162 -12.80 -1.66 -22.58
N GLU A 163 -12.38 -2.91 -22.55
CA GLU A 163 -12.43 -3.76 -21.36
C GLU A 163 -11.00 -4.20 -21.00
N VAL A 164 -10.68 -4.26 -19.70
CA VAL A 164 -9.37 -4.72 -19.23
C VAL A 164 -9.50 -5.62 -18.02
N THR A 165 -8.71 -6.68 -18.01
CA THR A 165 -8.41 -7.52 -16.84
C THR A 165 -6.91 -7.67 -16.70
N ALA A 166 -6.44 -8.20 -15.56
CA ALA A 166 -5.02 -8.39 -15.32
C ALA A 166 -4.76 -9.68 -14.55
N THR A 167 -3.62 -10.30 -14.82
CA THR A 167 -3.00 -11.34 -14.01
C THR A 167 -1.85 -10.74 -13.20
N GLN A 168 -1.01 -11.58 -12.59
CA GLN A 168 0.15 -11.12 -11.82
C GLN A 168 1.10 -10.22 -12.63
N ARG A 169 1.37 -10.59 -13.92
CA ARG A 169 2.38 -9.94 -14.78
C ARG A 169 1.87 -9.56 -16.15
N THR A 170 0.59 -9.77 -16.44
CA THR A 170 0.00 -9.53 -17.76
C THR A 170 -1.29 -8.74 -17.66
N ALA A 171 -1.39 -7.63 -18.39
CA ALA A 171 -2.66 -6.96 -18.68
C ALA A 171 -3.31 -7.57 -19.91
N TYR A 172 -4.63 -7.70 -19.93
CA TYR A 172 -5.38 -8.26 -21.05
C TYR A 172 -6.56 -7.34 -21.40
N TYR A 173 -6.57 -6.83 -22.63
CA TYR A 173 -7.56 -5.89 -23.13
C TYR A 173 -8.41 -6.50 -24.22
N VAL A 174 -9.67 -6.02 -24.31
CA VAL A 174 -10.56 -6.18 -25.46
C VAL A 174 -11.00 -4.79 -25.90
N CYS A 175 -10.65 -4.40 -27.12
CA CYS A 175 -11.05 -3.13 -27.72
C CYS A 175 -11.99 -3.40 -28.87
N THR A 176 -13.29 -3.03 -28.72
CA THR A 176 -14.34 -3.21 -29.72
C THR A 176 -14.54 -1.90 -30.48
N TYR A 177 -14.29 -1.90 -31.81
CA TYR A 177 -14.39 -0.75 -32.68
C TYR A 177 -15.77 -0.70 -33.31
N ASN A 178 -16.61 0.28 -32.96
CA ASN A 178 -18.00 0.38 -33.38
C ASN A 178 -18.20 1.31 -34.62
N SER A 179 -17.14 1.89 -35.16
CA SER A 179 -17.14 2.83 -36.24
C SER A 179 -16.57 2.19 -37.52
N ASP A 180 -17.01 2.64 -38.71
CA ASP A 180 -16.45 2.23 -40.02
C ASP A 180 -15.10 2.91 -40.31
N ALA A 181 -14.64 3.82 -39.47
CA ALA A 181 -13.33 4.46 -39.62
C ALA A 181 -12.20 3.45 -39.31
N PRO A 182 -11.00 3.61 -39.90
CA PRO A 182 -9.89 2.70 -39.71
C PRO A 182 -9.59 2.47 -38.22
N ALA A 183 -9.54 1.21 -37.81
CA ALA A 183 -9.21 0.82 -36.44
C ALA A 183 -7.72 1.00 -36.17
N ARG A 184 -7.38 1.83 -35.22
CA ARG A 184 -5.98 2.18 -34.90
C ARG A 184 -5.68 2.10 -33.42
N MET A 185 -4.39 1.99 -33.13
CA MET A 185 -3.87 2.00 -31.78
C MET A 185 -2.54 2.73 -31.71
N LEU A 186 -2.42 3.68 -30.80
CA LEU A 186 -1.13 4.23 -30.40
C LEU A 186 -0.50 3.32 -29.35
N LEU A 187 0.75 2.93 -29.58
CA LEU A 187 1.65 2.38 -28.58
C LEU A 187 2.64 3.46 -28.21
N ASP A 188 2.63 3.93 -26.98
CA ASP A 188 3.42 5.08 -26.52
C ASP A 188 4.38 4.67 -25.39
N MET A 189 5.68 4.62 -25.73
CA MET A 189 6.77 4.39 -24.80
C MET A 189 7.30 5.69 -24.18
N GLN A 190 6.66 6.82 -24.45
CA GLN A 190 6.99 8.11 -23.85
C GLN A 190 6.10 8.42 -22.65
N SER A 191 5.03 7.66 -22.48
CA SER A 191 4.11 7.83 -21.36
C SER A 191 4.82 7.64 -20.01
N GLY A 192 4.29 8.29 -19.01
CA GLY A 192 4.70 8.19 -17.62
C GLY A 192 4.00 9.25 -16.79
N VAL A 193 3.79 8.97 -15.52
CA VAL A 193 3.25 9.93 -14.55
C VAL A 193 4.41 10.71 -13.93
N VAL A 194 4.44 12.02 -14.11
CA VAL A 194 5.58 12.88 -13.74
C VAL A 194 5.10 14.18 -13.07
N TYR A 195 6.01 14.96 -12.50
CA TYR A 195 5.65 16.22 -11.85
C TYR A 195 5.28 17.36 -12.81
N ASN A 196 5.77 17.34 -14.04
CA ASN A 196 5.51 18.41 -15.01
C ASN A 196 5.84 17.98 -16.46
N GLN A 197 5.35 18.75 -17.44
CA GLN A 197 5.53 18.48 -18.85
C GLN A 197 6.99 18.49 -19.32
N ASP A 198 7.86 19.27 -18.71
CA ASP A 198 9.28 19.28 -19.08
C ASP A 198 9.98 18.01 -18.62
N HIS A 199 9.60 17.47 -17.46
CA HIS A 199 10.08 16.18 -17.00
C HIS A 199 9.54 15.04 -17.87
N LEU A 200 8.29 15.11 -18.33
CA LEU A 200 7.72 14.13 -19.26
C LEU A 200 8.55 13.98 -20.55
N LYS A 201 9.18 15.06 -21.04
CA LYS A 201 10.05 15.01 -22.22
C LYS A 201 11.39 14.33 -22.00
N THR A 202 11.84 14.18 -20.77
CA THR A 202 13.22 13.78 -20.43
C THR A 202 13.30 12.52 -19.57
N HIS A 203 12.20 12.02 -19.02
CA HIS A 203 12.23 10.89 -18.09
C HIS A 203 12.60 9.56 -18.78
N VAL A 204 12.30 9.36 -20.06
CA VAL A 204 12.67 8.17 -20.80
C VAL A 204 14.12 8.32 -21.28
N LEU A 205 15.00 7.49 -20.77
CA LEU A 205 16.44 7.49 -21.11
C LEU A 205 16.73 6.59 -22.32
N TYR A 206 15.97 5.51 -22.46
CA TYR A 206 16.06 4.56 -23.56
C TYR A 206 14.71 3.89 -23.79
N ALA A 207 14.36 3.67 -25.06
CA ALA A 207 13.23 2.83 -25.44
C ALA A 207 13.50 2.20 -26.80
N ASP A 208 13.20 0.91 -26.95
CA ASP A 208 13.14 0.25 -28.24
C ASP A 208 11.80 -0.46 -28.43
N MET A 209 11.43 -0.68 -29.69
CA MET A 209 10.30 -1.48 -30.12
C MET A 209 10.77 -2.37 -31.26
N ASN A 210 10.70 -3.68 -31.07
CA ASN A 210 11.07 -4.69 -32.05
C ASN A 210 9.79 -5.45 -32.47
N MET A 211 9.65 -5.70 -33.75
CA MET A 211 8.51 -6.39 -34.37
C MET A 211 9.01 -7.72 -34.96
N PRO A 212 9.04 -8.80 -34.13
CA PRO A 212 9.46 -10.11 -34.65
C PRO A 212 8.52 -10.67 -35.70
N ASP A 213 7.26 -10.27 -35.65
CA ASP A 213 6.19 -10.59 -36.60
C ASP A 213 5.12 -9.48 -36.56
N ASN A 214 3.99 -9.66 -37.26
CA ASN A 214 2.88 -8.71 -37.29
C ASN A 214 1.79 -8.97 -36.21
N TRP A 215 2.12 -9.78 -35.20
CA TRP A 215 1.26 -10.10 -34.05
C TRP A 215 1.89 -9.70 -32.72
N THR A 216 3.20 -9.39 -32.74
CA THR A 216 3.99 -9.24 -31.51
C THR A 216 4.89 -8.01 -31.60
N ILE A 217 4.93 -7.25 -30.52
CA ILE A 217 5.93 -6.19 -30.30
C ILE A 217 6.64 -6.49 -29.01
N THR A 218 7.96 -6.38 -29.01
CA THR A 218 8.79 -6.55 -27.82
C THR A 218 9.71 -5.35 -27.65
N GLY A 219 10.09 -5.07 -26.43
CA GLY A 219 11.04 -3.98 -26.21
C GLY A 219 11.60 -3.93 -24.81
N HIS A 220 12.53 -3.01 -24.66
CA HIS A 220 13.15 -2.63 -23.41
C HIS A 220 13.03 -1.13 -23.23
N GLN A 221 12.72 -0.71 -22.03
CA GLN A 221 12.65 0.70 -21.66
C GLN A 221 13.47 0.95 -20.38
N GLU A 222 14.17 2.07 -20.39
CA GLU A 222 14.84 2.63 -19.21
C GLU A 222 14.26 4.01 -18.95
N VAL A 223 13.72 4.19 -17.76
CA VAL A 223 13.12 5.46 -17.33
C VAL A 223 13.80 5.98 -16.06
N LYS A 224 13.77 7.29 -15.89
CA LYS A 224 14.22 7.96 -14.67
C LYS A 224 13.20 9.03 -14.31
N ASN A 225 12.45 8.76 -13.27
CA ASN A 225 11.56 9.73 -12.63
C ASN A 225 11.94 9.80 -11.15
N TRP A 226 11.14 9.29 -10.24
CA TRP A 226 11.46 9.16 -8.83
C TRP A 226 12.65 8.20 -8.63
N VAL A 227 12.62 7.08 -9.37
CA VAL A 227 13.74 6.13 -9.47
C VAL A 227 14.18 5.95 -10.92
N ARG A 228 15.40 5.43 -11.10
CA ARG A 228 15.88 4.94 -12.39
C ARG A 228 15.62 3.44 -12.45
N ARG A 229 14.82 2.98 -13.41
CA ARG A 229 14.43 1.57 -13.55
C ARG A 229 14.49 1.09 -14.99
N HIS A 230 14.69 -0.21 -15.13
CA HIS A 230 14.61 -0.94 -16.39
C HIS A 230 13.38 -1.84 -16.37
N PHE A 231 12.68 -1.94 -17.50
CA PHE A 231 11.69 -2.97 -17.71
C PHE A 231 11.64 -3.42 -19.17
N PHE A 232 11.18 -4.64 -19.34
CA PHE A 232 11.04 -5.31 -20.63
C PHE A 232 9.58 -5.65 -20.80
N TYR A 233 9.11 -5.55 -22.05
CA TYR A 233 7.71 -5.78 -22.33
C TYR A 233 7.50 -6.64 -23.57
N VAL A 234 6.36 -7.33 -23.59
CA VAL A 234 5.82 -8.03 -24.75
C VAL A 234 4.38 -7.62 -24.90
N VAL A 235 4.04 -7.04 -26.07
CA VAL A 235 2.67 -6.76 -26.48
C VAL A 235 2.30 -7.77 -27.56
N LYS A 236 1.18 -8.49 -27.35
CA LYS A 236 0.69 -9.49 -28.30
C LYS A 236 -0.76 -9.22 -28.67
N PHE A 237 -1.08 -9.39 -29.94
CA PHE A 237 -2.40 -9.17 -30.51
C PHE A 237 -2.99 -10.48 -31.01
N ASP A 238 -4.32 -10.61 -31.04
CA ASP A 238 -5.05 -11.74 -31.61
C ASP A 238 -5.36 -11.56 -33.11
N LYS A 239 -5.12 -10.36 -33.64
CA LYS A 239 -5.24 -10.02 -35.08
C LYS A 239 -3.93 -9.38 -35.55
N PRO A 240 -3.56 -9.56 -36.84
CA PRO A 240 -2.34 -8.96 -37.40
C PRO A 240 -2.50 -7.44 -37.51
N TYR A 241 -1.45 -6.71 -37.20
CA TYR A 241 -1.39 -5.28 -37.40
C TYR A 241 -0.53 -4.91 -38.62
N THR A 242 -0.74 -3.70 -39.13
CA THR A 242 0.18 -2.99 -40.01
C THR A 242 0.71 -1.74 -39.28
N VAL A 243 1.99 -1.40 -39.45
CA VAL A 243 2.54 -0.15 -38.93
C VAL A 243 2.09 0.98 -39.83
N LYS A 244 1.19 1.83 -39.36
CA LYS A 244 0.71 3.01 -40.07
C LYS A 244 1.72 4.13 -40.07
N GLU A 245 2.30 4.40 -38.89
CA GLU A 245 3.23 5.49 -38.69
C GLU A 245 4.14 5.22 -37.47
N ILE A 246 5.41 5.59 -37.60
CA ILE A 246 6.31 5.74 -36.47
C ILE A 246 6.43 7.24 -36.21
N LEU A 247 5.86 7.68 -35.10
CA LEU A 247 5.88 9.09 -34.75
C LEU A 247 7.30 9.52 -34.41
N PRO A 248 7.78 10.67 -34.93
CA PRO A 248 9.11 11.14 -34.57
C PRO A 248 9.20 11.41 -33.05
N ALA A 249 10.33 11.04 -32.45
CA ALA A 249 10.65 11.52 -31.13
C ALA A 249 10.77 13.05 -31.19
N ARG A 250 10.27 13.73 -30.16
CA ARG A 250 10.48 15.19 -30.03
C ARG A 250 11.96 15.46 -29.81
N GLU A 251 12.40 16.66 -30.16
CA GLU A 251 13.80 17.04 -30.01
C GLU A 251 14.27 16.79 -28.55
N GLY A 252 15.32 15.99 -28.39
CA GLY A 252 15.84 15.56 -27.09
C GLY A 252 15.21 14.28 -26.50
N GLU A 253 14.15 13.73 -27.10
CA GLU A 253 13.48 12.51 -26.63
C GLU A 253 14.08 11.24 -27.24
N LYS A 254 14.18 10.20 -26.42
CA LYS A 254 14.64 8.85 -26.81
C LYS A 254 13.50 7.83 -26.89
N ALA A 255 12.30 8.26 -26.53
CA ALA A 255 11.11 7.41 -26.54
C ALA A 255 10.57 7.20 -27.95
N LYS A 256 10.02 6.02 -28.21
CA LYS A 256 9.35 5.68 -29.46
C LYS A 256 7.85 5.64 -29.27
N ARG A 257 7.14 6.07 -30.31
CA ARG A 257 5.68 6.01 -30.42
C ARG A 257 5.31 5.43 -31.77
N MET A 258 4.32 4.57 -31.83
CA MET A 258 3.92 3.88 -33.05
C MET A 258 2.41 3.82 -33.16
N ILE A 259 1.90 4.08 -34.37
CA ILE A 259 0.50 3.87 -34.73
C ILE A 259 0.39 2.56 -35.49
N LEU A 260 -0.41 1.66 -34.91
CA LEU A 260 -0.79 0.41 -35.55
C LEU A 260 -2.19 0.58 -36.19
N GLU A 261 -2.44 -0.12 -37.29
CA GLU A 261 -3.73 -0.19 -37.97
C GLU A 261 -4.13 -1.65 -38.13
N PHE A 262 -5.40 -1.94 -37.82
CA PHE A 262 -6.00 -3.27 -37.88
C PHE A 262 -7.08 -3.30 -38.97
N ASP A 263 -7.17 -4.40 -39.68
CA ASP A 263 -8.25 -4.65 -40.67
C ASP A 263 -9.46 -5.24 -39.92
N LEU A 264 -10.37 -4.35 -39.49
CA LEU A 264 -11.58 -4.67 -38.75
C LEU A 264 -12.82 -4.09 -39.42
N GLU A 265 -13.91 -4.86 -39.36
CA GLU A 265 -15.25 -4.34 -39.63
C GLU A 265 -15.84 -3.69 -38.35
N SER A 266 -16.82 -2.79 -38.56
CA SER A 266 -17.55 -2.17 -37.44
C SER A 266 -18.18 -3.22 -36.52
N GLY A 267 -17.97 -3.10 -35.23
CA GLY A 267 -18.39 -4.06 -34.21
C GLY A 267 -17.40 -5.19 -33.93
N GLU A 268 -16.28 -5.26 -34.67
CA GLU A 268 -15.23 -6.23 -34.36
C GLU A 268 -14.27 -5.74 -33.30
N SER A 269 -13.58 -6.70 -32.65
CA SER A 269 -12.64 -6.42 -31.55
C SER A 269 -11.22 -6.86 -31.90
N VAL A 270 -10.24 -6.17 -31.35
CA VAL A 270 -8.87 -6.68 -31.18
C VAL A 270 -8.61 -6.96 -29.71
N GLN A 271 -8.02 -8.11 -29.43
CA GLN A 271 -7.58 -8.47 -28.09
C GLN A 271 -6.07 -8.25 -27.97
N ILE A 272 -5.65 -7.70 -26.82
CA ILE A 272 -4.27 -7.29 -26.59
C ILE A 272 -3.82 -7.83 -25.25
N LYS A 273 -2.63 -8.41 -25.21
CA LYS A 273 -1.95 -8.79 -23.96
C LYS A 273 -0.66 -8.03 -23.86
N VAL A 274 -0.42 -7.42 -22.69
CA VAL A 274 0.81 -6.69 -22.38
C VAL A 274 1.42 -7.31 -21.13
N ALA A 275 2.59 -7.91 -21.26
CA ALA A 275 3.34 -8.45 -20.13
C ALA A 275 4.59 -7.65 -19.85
N LEU A 276 4.93 -7.50 -18.58
CA LEU A 276 6.12 -6.82 -18.10
C LEU A 276 7.07 -7.79 -17.38
N SER A 277 8.36 -7.48 -17.41
CA SER A 277 9.43 -8.10 -16.61
C SER A 277 10.47 -7.05 -16.26
N THR A 278 11.03 -7.13 -15.07
CA THR A 278 12.19 -6.31 -14.68
C THR A 278 13.53 -6.89 -15.20
N VAL A 279 13.53 -8.12 -15.71
CA VAL A 279 14.72 -8.91 -16.01
C VAL A 279 15.04 -8.95 -17.51
N GLY A 280 14.05 -9.35 -18.34
CA GLY A 280 14.25 -9.54 -19.78
C GLY A 280 12.96 -9.85 -20.52
N ILE A 281 13.04 -9.77 -21.88
CA ILE A 281 11.91 -10.09 -22.76
C ILE A 281 11.42 -11.54 -22.53
N GLU A 282 12.33 -12.47 -22.26
CA GLU A 282 12.02 -13.87 -21.99
C GLU A 282 11.17 -14.03 -20.72
N GLY A 283 11.37 -13.17 -19.71
CA GLY A 283 10.54 -13.12 -18.50
C GLY A 283 9.10 -12.72 -18.83
N ALA A 284 8.94 -11.64 -19.58
CA ALA A 284 7.61 -11.17 -20.05
C ALA A 284 6.92 -12.21 -20.96
N GLN A 285 7.65 -12.86 -21.86
CA GLN A 285 7.12 -13.96 -22.69
C GLN A 285 6.67 -15.16 -21.84
N SER A 286 7.45 -15.51 -20.83
CA SER A 286 7.10 -16.61 -19.90
C SER A 286 5.82 -16.29 -19.12
N ALA A 287 5.64 -15.04 -18.71
CA ALA A 287 4.40 -14.58 -18.06
C ALA A 287 3.18 -14.77 -18.97
N LEU A 288 3.23 -14.29 -20.22
CA LEU A 288 2.15 -14.47 -21.20
C LEU A 288 1.77 -15.94 -21.39
N LEU A 289 2.78 -16.79 -21.57
CA LEU A 289 2.57 -18.21 -21.84
C LEU A 289 2.04 -19.01 -20.64
N THR A 290 2.27 -18.50 -19.42
CA THR A 290 1.90 -19.20 -18.18
C THR A 290 0.59 -18.68 -17.62
N GLU A 291 0.41 -17.36 -17.60
CA GLU A 291 -0.71 -16.70 -16.91
C GLU A 291 -1.91 -16.47 -17.84
N SER A 292 -1.68 -16.38 -19.15
CA SER A 292 -2.72 -16.08 -20.15
C SER A 292 -2.38 -16.75 -21.48
N PRO A 293 -2.32 -18.09 -21.57
CA PRO A 293 -1.91 -18.80 -22.79
C PRO A 293 -2.90 -18.64 -23.93
N ASP A 294 -4.18 -18.67 -23.64
CA ASP A 294 -5.28 -18.69 -24.62
C ASP A 294 -5.95 -17.30 -24.71
N TRP A 295 -6.57 -17.02 -25.87
CA TRP A 295 -7.36 -15.82 -26.10
C TRP A 295 -8.78 -15.98 -25.53
N ASP A 296 -8.88 -16.12 -24.20
CA ASP A 296 -10.15 -16.23 -23.44
C ASP A 296 -10.15 -15.19 -22.31
N PHE A 297 -10.64 -14.00 -22.65
CA PHE A 297 -10.71 -12.86 -21.73
C PHE A 297 -11.56 -13.17 -20.49
N GLU A 298 -12.71 -13.83 -20.67
CA GLU A 298 -13.62 -14.12 -19.58
C GLU A 298 -13.04 -15.14 -18.58
N ALA A 299 -12.30 -16.13 -19.09
CA ALA A 299 -11.62 -17.09 -18.21
C ALA A 299 -10.54 -16.39 -17.36
N VAL A 300 -9.69 -15.56 -17.97
CA VAL A 300 -8.64 -14.81 -17.25
C VAL A 300 -9.26 -13.85 -16.24
N LYS A 301 -10.32 -13.11 -16.61
CA LYS A 301 -11.05 -12.22 -15.69
C LYS A 301 -11.59 -13.00 -14.50
N LYS A 302 -12.22 -14.13 -14.76
CA LYS A 302 -12.78 -14.97 -13.69
C LYS A 302 -11.69 -15.49 -12.75
N GLU A 303 -10.59 -16.04 -13.27
CA GLU A 303 -9.48 -16.54 -12.45
C GLU A 303 -8.89 -15.41 -11.57
N SER A 304 -8.71 -14.22 -12.14
CA SER A 304 -8.20 -13.04 -11.42
C SER A 304 -9.18 -12.54 -10.34
N GLN A 305 -10.47 -12.57 -10.63
CA GLN A 305 -11.51 -12.26 -9.63
C GLN A 305 -11.58 -13.30 -8.51
N ASP A 306 -11.33 -14.58 -8.82
CA ASP A 306 -11.32 -15.65 -7.82
C ASP A 306 -10.16 -15.48 -6.83
N LEU A 307 -9.00 -14.94 -7.25
CA LEU A 307 -7.91 -14.56 -6.34
C LEU A 307 -8.34 -13.48 -5.34
N TRP A 308 -9.09 -12.49 -5.78
CA TRP A 308 -9.68 -11.47 -4.90
C TRP A 308 -10.73 -12.05 -3.96
N ARG A 309 -11.62 -12.92 -4.46
CA ARG A 309 -12.63 -13.60 -3.62
C ARG A 309 -11.98 -14.40 -2.50
N GLU A 310 -10.91 -15.14 -2.81
CA GLU A 310 -10.18 -15.94 -1.82
C GLU A 310 -9.67 -15.07 -0.65
N LEU A 311 -9.09 -13.90 -0.95
CA LEU A 311 -8.56 -13.03 0.10
C LEU A 311 -9.64 -12.25 0.84
N LEU A 312 -10.58 -11.65 0.13
CA LEU A 312 -11.61 -10.81 0.72
C LEU A 312 -12.61 -11.63 1.55
N SER A 313 -12.92 -12.86 1.15
CA SER A 313 -13.83 -13.75 1.89
C SER A 313 -13.27 -14.25 3.22
N LYS A 314 -11.97 -14.04 3.50
CA LYS A 314 -11.40 -14.35 4.82
C LYS A 314 -11.99 -13.48 5.92
N VAL A 315 -12.57 -12.34 5.56
CA VAL A 315 -13.21 -11.44 6.52
C VAL A 315 -14.67 -11.28 6.12
N SER A 316 -15.60 -11.63 7.01
CA SER A 316 -17.02 -11.36 6.85
C SER A 316 -17.46 -10.24 7.76
N VAL A 317 -18.32 -9.33 7.24
CA VAL A 317 -18.75 -8.12 7.93
C VAL A 317 -20.26 -8.01 7.92
N SER A 318 -20.86 -7.75 9.10
CA SER A 318 -22.25 -7.36 9.26
C SER A 318 -22.35 -5.86 9.50
N GLY A 319 -23.13 -5.17 8.68
CA GLY A 319 -23.31 -3.73 8.73
C GLY A 319 -24.14 -3.24 7.53
N THR A 320 -24.30 -1.93 7.40
CA THR A 320 -24.98 -1.31 6.24
C THR A 320 -24.21 -1.56 4.94
N LYS A 321 -24.85 -1.37 3.79
CA LYS A 321 -24.18 -1.46 2.49
C LYS A 321 -23.00 -0.51 2.39
N GLU A 322 -23.13 0.74 2.86
CA GLU A 322 -22.05 1.74 2.86
C GLU A 322 -20.85 1.29 3.70
N GLN A 323 -21.12 0.77 4.90
CA GLN A 323 -20.07 0.23 5.78
C GLN A 323 -19.33 -0.95 5.13
N LYS A 324 -20.07 -1.91 4.53
CA LYS A 324 -19.50 -3.04 3.80
C LYS A 324 -18.66 -2.55 2.61
N THR A 325 -19.17 -1.56 1.85
CA THR A 325 -18.44 -0.98 0.72
C THR A 325 -17.11 -0.36 1.15
N ASN A 326 -17.11 0.49 2.17
CA ASN A 326 -15.87 1.07 2.67
C ASN A 326 -14.91 -0.01 3.20
N PHE A 327 -15.41 -0.99 3.94
CA PHE A 327 -14.59 -2.04 4.54
C PHE A 327 -13.93 -2.95 3.49
N TYR A 328 -14.71 -3.45 2.53
CA TYR A 328 -14.16 -4.33 1.50
C TYR A 328 -13.28 -3.58 0.48
N THR A 329 -13.58 -2.29 0.23
CA THR A 329 -12.69 -1.45 -0.58
C THR A 329 -11.37 -1.17 0.17
N SER A 330 -11.42 -0.94 1.47
CA SER A 330 -10.19 -0.82 2.29
C SER A 330 -9.37 -2.12 2.28
N LEU A 331 -9.99 -3.30 2.36
CA LEU A 331 -9.29 -4.58 2.19
C LEU A 331 -8.70 -4.72 0.78
N TYR A 332 -9.40 -4.27 -0.24
CA TYR A 332 -8.91 -4.27 -1.62
C TYR A 332 -7.67 -3.37 -1.76
N HIS A 333 -7.73 -2.13 -1.31
CA HIS A 333 -6.58 -1.20 -1.35
C HIS A 333 -5.38 -1.75 -0.57
N LEU A 334 -5.60 -2.32 0.61
CA LEU A 334 -4.56 -2.95 1.45
C LEU A 334 -3.78 -4.04 0.71
N TYR A 335 -4.41 -4.77 -0.22
CA TYR A 335 -3.77 -5.90 -0.92
C TYR A 335 -3.24 -5.55 -2.32
N ILE A 336 -3.25 -4.28 -2.74
CA ILE A 336 -2.65 -3.87 -4.01
C ILE A 336 -1.12 -3.86 -3.90
N GLN A 337 -0.57 -3.33 -2.82
CA GLN A 337 0.87 -3.20 -2.58
C GLN A 337 1.26 -3.81 -1.23
N PRO A 338 2.54 -4.22 -1.02
CA PRO A 338 3.69 -4.15 -1.96
C PRO A 338 3.55 -5.11 -3.15
N ASN A 339 4.15 -4.77 -4.29
CA ASN A 339 4.05 -5.56 -5.51
C ASN A 339 5.10 -6.68 -5.55
N ASP A 340 4.72 -7.89 -5.95
CA ASP A 340 5.65 -8.97 -6.29
C ASP A 340 6.18 -8.77 -7.71
N ILE A 341 7.43 -8.32 -7.83
CA ILE A 341 8.08 -7.97 -9.09
C ILE A 341 8.96 -9.09 -9.68
N ALA A 342 8.94 -10.27 -9.07
CA ALA A 342 9.70 -11.41 -9.59
C ALA A 342 9.04 -11.99 -10.84
N ASP A 343 9.85 -12.45 -11.79
CA ASP A 343 9.41 -13.26 -12.92
C ASP A 343 8.91 -14.64 -12.48
N ILE A 344 8.28 -15.39 -13.37
CA ILE A 344 7.75 -16.74 -13.11
C ILE A 344 8.82 -17.71 -12.54
N ASP A 345 10.07 -17.53 -12.94
CA ASP A 345 11.19 -18.35 -12.48
C ASP A 345 11.87 -17.79 -11.20
N GLY A 346 11.28 -16.78 -10.58
CA GLY A 346 11.78 -16.14 -9.36
C GLY A 346 12.90 -15.13 -9.58
N LYS A 347 13.28 -14.83 -10.82
CA LYS A 347 14.27 -13.79 -11.09
C LYS A 347 13.70 -12.40 -10.89
N TYR A 348 14.52 -11.48 -10.40
CA TYR A 348 14.21 -10.06 -10.27
C TYR A 348 15.46 -9.21 -10.47
N ARG A 349 15.27 -7.94 -10.80
CA ARG A 349 16.37 -6.98 -10.91
C ARG A 349 16.51 -6.23 -9.59
N GLY A 350 17.68 -6.37 -8.97
CA GLY A 350 17.96 -5.75 -7.68
C GLY A 350 18.37 -4.28 -7.76
N VAL A 351 18.60 -3.67 -6.60
CA VAL A 351 18.89 -2.23 -6.44
C VAL A 351 20.13 -1.77 -7.23
N ASN A 352 21.10 -2.64 -7.43
CA ASN A 352 22.33 -2.39 -8.18
C ASN A 352 22.25 -2.78 -9.67
N ASP A 353 21.04 -2.98 -10.22
CA ASP A 353 20.75 -3.44 -11.58
C ASP A 353 21.18 -4.89 -11.92
N SER A 354 21.74 -5.63 -10.98
CA SER A 354 22.05 -7.04 -11.17
C SER A 354 20.76 -7.89 -11.08
N VAL A 355 20.78 -9.02 -11.77
CA VAL A 355 19.68 -9.99 -11.72
C VAL A 355 19.96 -11.01 -10.63
N PHE A 356 18.99 -11.21 -9.75
CA PHE A 356 19.00 -12.19 -8.67
C PHE A 356 17.86 -13.19 -8.84
N VAL A 357 17.86 -14.24 -8.00
CA VAL A 357 16.79 -15.24 -7.95
C VAL A 357 16.28 -15.32 -6.51
N SER A 358 15.00 -15.05 -6.32
CA SER A 358 14.35 -15.23 -5.03
C SER A 358 14.20 -16.71 -4.69
N LYS A 359 14.58 -17.09 -3.48
CA LYS A 359 14.44 -18.49 -3.00
C LYS A 359 12.98 -18.88 -2.78
N SER A 360 12.12 -17.92 -2.48
CA SER A 360 10.67 -18.14 -2.29
C SER A 360 9.88 -18.11 -3.60
N GLY A 361 10.50 -17.69 -4.71
CA GLY A 361 9.83 -17.44 -5.98
C GLY A 361 9.09 -16.10 -6.03
N THR A 362 9.10 -15.31 -4.94
CA THR A 362 8.48 -13.97 -4.84
C THR A 362 9.52 -12.95 -4.42
N TYR A 363 9.41 -11.74 -4.92
CA TYR A 363 10.22 -10.61 -4.47
C TYR A 363 9.38 -9.34 -4.43
N TYR A 364 9.10 -8.85 -3.22
CA TYR A 364 8.25 -7.70 -3.00
C TYR A 364 9.03 -6.40 -3.09
N SER A 365 8.44 -5.40 -3.72
CA SER A 365 8.88 -4.01 -3.77
C SER A 365 7.68 -3.07 -3.70
N THR A 366 7.90 -1.75 -3.84
CA THR A 366 6.89 -0.71 -3.60
C THR A 366 6.48 -0.73 -2.12
N PHE A 367 7.49 -0.59 -1.25
CA PHE A 367 7.30 -0.51 0.18
C PHE A 367 7.30 0.94 0.66
N SER A 368 6.14 1.45 1.04
CA SER A 368 5.95 2.75 1.70
C SER A 368 6.06 2.57 3.22
N LEU A 369 7.30 2.32 3.71
CA LEU A 369 7.52 1.81 5.07
C LEU A 369 7.21 2.83 6.17
N TRP A 370 7.43 4.12 5.92
CA TRP A 370 7.09 5.19 6.86
C TRP A 370 5.59 5.20 7.21
N ASP A 371 4.75 4.83 6.25
CA ASP A 371 3.32 4.74 6.38
C ASP A 371 2.91 3.38 6.95
N THR A 372 3.26 2.32 6.23
CA THR A 372 2.66 0.98 6.37
C THR A 372 3.11 0.21 7.61
N TYR A 373 4.23 0.59 8.27
CA TYR A 373 4.66 -0.05 9.50
C TYR A 373 3.64 0.11 10.63
N ARG A 374 2.82 1.17 10.59
CA ARG A 374 1.91 1.60 11.66
C ARG A 374 0.70 0.68 11.80
N ALA A 375 0.08 0.29 10.68
CA ALA A 375 -1.11 -0.57 10.69
C ALA A 375 -1.11 -1.62 9.58
N ALA A 376 -0.71 -1.32 8.35
CA ALA A 376 -0.80 -2.26 7.23
C ALA A 376 0.03 -3.53 7.48
N HIS A 377 1.32 -3.41 7.82
CA HIS A 377 2.16 -4.57 8.15
C HIS A 377 1.67 -5.33 9.39
N PRO A 378 1.30 -4.69 10.52
CA PRO A 378 0.64 -5.38 11.63
C PRO A 378 -0.62 -6.14 11.22
N LEU A 379 -1.43 -5.60 10.31
CA LEU A 379 -2.64 -6.25 9.81
C LEU A 379 -2.32 -7.45 8.92
N TYR A 380 -1.25 -7.39 8.10
CA TYR A 380 -0.77 -8.55 7.33
C TYR A 380 -0.41 -9.73 8.22
N THR A 381 0.11 -9.49 9.43
CA THR A 381 0.43 -10.58 10.39
C THR A 381 -0.82 -11.34 10.85
N ILE A 382 -1.99 -10.74 10.73
CA ILE A 382 -3.29 -11.36 11.06
C ILE A 382 -3.94 -11.96 9.82
N LEU A 383 -4.09 -11.20 8.74
CA LEU A 383 -4.91 -11.56 7.58
C LEU A 383 -4.20 -12.47 6.57
N ILE A 384 -2.90 -12.27 6.38
CA ILE A 384 -2.10 -12.99 5.37
C ILE A 384 -0.75 -13.49 5.93
N PRO A 385 -0.73 -14.16 7.10
CA PRO A 385 0.51 -14.54 7.79
C PRO A 385 1.47 -15.36 6.92
N LYS A 386 0.96 -16.10 5.93
CA LYS A 386 1.78 -16.91 5.00
C LYS A 386 2.66 -16.06 4.08
N ARG A 387 2.29 -14.79 3.80
CA ARG A 387 3.05 -13.87 2.93
C ARG A 387 4.11 -13.06 3.68
N VAL A 388 3.95 -12.88 4.99
CA VAL A 388 4.86 -12.06 5.82
C VAL A 388 6.33 -12.48 5.67
N PRO A 389 6.73 -13.76 5.74
CA PRO A 389 8.13 -14.14 5.58
C PRO A 389 8.72 -13.77 4.22
N GLY A 390 7.92 -13.81 3.14
CA GLY A 390 8.35 -13.37 1.80
C GLY A 390 8.66 -11.88 1.76
N MET A 391 7.82 -11.05 2.37
CA MET A 391 8.05 -9.60 2.49
C MET A 391 9.32 -9.32 3.31
N ILE A 392 9.51 -9.98 4.46
CA ILE A 392 10.71 -9.82 5.27
C ILE A 392 11.97 -10.23 4.49
N ASN A 393 11.95 -11.36 3.79
CA ASN A 393 13.08 -11.80 2.99
C ASN A 393 13.44 -10.80 1.89
N SER A 394 12.44 -10.16 1.25
CA SER A 394 12.70 -9.12 0.25
C SER A 394 13.45 -7.92 0.85
N LEU A 395 13.06 -7.46 2.05
CA LEU A 395 13.77 -6.40 2.77
C LEU A 395 15.21 -6.81 3.13
N LEU A 396 15.43 -8.07 3.53
CA LEU A 396 16.76 -8.57 3.86
C LEU A 396 17.62 -8.78 2.62
N ASP A 397 17.08 -9.25 1.52
CA ASP A 397 17.81 -9.42 0.25
C ASP A 397 18.19 -8.05 -0.33
N TYR A 398 17.32 -7.03 -0.22
CA TYR A 398 17.65 -5.64 -0.53
C TYR A 398 18.85 -5.16 0.31
N GLN A 399 18.82 -5.37 1.64
CA GLN A 399 19.87 -4.93 2.56
C GLN A 399 21.23 -5.52 2.21
N LYS A 400 21.31 -6.80 1.80
CA LYS A 400 22.57 -7.46 1.43
C LYS A 400 23.29 -6.76 0.27
N VAL A 401 22.54 -6.10 -0.61
CA VAL A 401 23.08 -5.40 -1.78
C VAL A 401 23.34 -3.93 -1.47
N GLN A 402 22.39 -3.27 -0.79
CA GLN A 402 22.44 -1.83 -0.52
C GLN A 402 23.27 -1.47 0.72
N GLY A 403 23.43 -2.40 1.68
CA GLY A 403 24.12 -2.18 2.95
C GLY A 403 23.24 -1.73 4.10
N HIS A 404 22.05 -1.24 3.84
CA HIS A 404 21.02 -0.89 4.83
C HIS A 404 19.64 -1.39 4.40
N LEU A 405 18.72 -1.57 5.33
CA LEU A 405 17.31 -1.84 5.04
C LEU A 405 16.70 -0.65 4.26
N PRO A 406 15.69 -0.88 3.42
CA PRO A 406 15.12 0.20 2.62
C PRO A 406 14.41 1.25 3.48
N VAL A 407 14.42 2.50 2.99
CA VAL A 407 13.58 3.59 3.50
C VAL A 407 12.24 3.59 2.77
N TRP A 408 12.27 3.67 1.44
CA TRP A 408 11.10 3.57 0.57
C TRP A 408 11.51 3.01 -0.80
N THR A 409 11.03 1.83 -1.17
CA THR A 409 11.42 1.22 -2.45
C THR A 409 10.35 1.29 -3.52
N LEU A 410 10.75 1.60 -4.74
CA LEU A 410 9.97 1.47 -5.97
C LEU A 410 10.74 0.60 -6.96
N TRP A 411 10.16 -0.56 -7.35
CA TRP A 411 10.79 -1.52 -8.26
C TRP A 411 12.24 -1.85 -7.87
N ASP A 412 12.42 -2.15 -6.60
CA ASP A 412 13.70 -2.43 -5.94
C ASP A 412 14.75 -1.29 -6.00
N LYS A 413 14.32 -0.08 -6.29
CA LYS A 413 15.17 1.12 -6.23
C LYS A 413 14.81 1.94 -5.00
N GLU A 414 15.85 2.48 -4.35
CA GLU A 414 15.67 3.35 -3.20
C GLU A 414 15.27 4.76 -3.64
N THR A 415 14.14 5.24 -3.18
CA THR A 415 13.70 6.62 -3.44
C THR A 415 14.28 7.58 -2.42
N TYR A 416 14.57 7.09 -1.21
CA TYR A 416 14.83 7.92 -0.02
C TYR A 416 13.71 8.92 0.27
N CYS A 417 12.49 8.60 -0.13
CA CYS A 417 11.31 9.33 0.30
C CYS A 417 11.08 9.07 1.79
N MET A 418 10.65 10.08 2.50
CA MET A 418 10.45 10.05 3.95
C MET A 418 11.74 9.91 4.76
N ILE A 419 11.62 9.68 6.07
CA ILE A 419 12.69 9.72 7.05
C ILE A 419 12.80 8.41 7.83
N ALA A 420 13.85 8.29 8.65
CA ALA A 420 14.15 7.12 9.48
C ALA A 420 14.32 5.82 8.68
N ASN A 421 14.17 4.65 9.29
CA ASN A 421 14.28 3.35 8.63
C ASN A 421 13.22 2.36 9.16
N HIS A 422 11.97 2.62 8.78
CA HIS A 422 10.81 1.86 9.30
C HIS A 422 10.64 0.46 8.71
N ALA A 423 11.58 -0.05 7.93
CA ALA A 423 11.75 -1.48 7.75
C ALA A 423 12.07 -2.18 9.07
N VAL A 424 12.73 -1.46 10.01
CA VAL A 424 13.11 -1.99 11.33
C VAL A 424 11.91 -2.47 12.12
N PRO A 425 10.88 -1.63 12.43
CA PRO A 425 9.69 -2.11 13.15
C PRO A 425 8.97 -3.24 12.42
N VAL A 426 8.93 -3.26 11.08
CA VAL A 426 8.29 -4.33 10.30
C VAL A 426 8.99 -5.67 10.51
N VAL A 427 10.33 -5.70 10.47
CA VAL A 427 11.12 -6.91 10.69
C VAL A 427 11.04 -7.36 12.16
N VAL A 428 11.09 -6.42 13.10
CA VAL A 428 11.02 -6.69 14.54
C VAL A 428 9.65 -7.22 14.92
N ASP A 429 8.57 -6.63 14.43
CA ASP A 429 7.19 -7.09 14.65
C ASP A 429 7.02 -8.55 14.23
N ALA A 430 7.46 -8.89 13.00
CA ALA A 430 7.41 -10.26 12.51
C ALA A 430 8.23 -11.22 13.39
N TYR A 431 9.43 -10.82 13.83
CA TYR A 431 10.26 -11.65 14.71
C TYR A 431 9.62 -11.88 16.07
N LEU A 432 9.15 -10.83 16.75
CA LEU A 432 8.57 -10.90 18.09
C LEU A 432 7.22 -11.67 18.09
N LYS A 433 6.44 -11.58 17.02
CA LYS A 433 5.23 -12.39 16.80
C LYS A 433 5.54 -13.85 16.43
N GLY A 434 6.83 -14.22 16.34
CA GLY A 434 7.27 -15.62 16.20
C GLY A 434 7.21 -16.15 14.75
N PHE A 435 7.13 -15.30 13.74
CA PHE A 435 7.18 -15.70 12.34
C PHE A 435 8.48 -16.43 12.02
N LYS A 436 8.38 -17.47 11.18
CA LYS A 436 9.49 -18.29 10.67
C LYS A 436 9.63 -18.08 9.17
N GLY A 437 10.72 -18.58 8.59
CA GLY A 437 10.97 -18.50 7.13
C GLY A 437 11.96 -17.40 6.74
N PHE A 438 12.54 -16.72 7.71
CA PHE A 438 13.72 -15.83 7.56
C PHE A 438 14.73 -16.10 8.68
N SER A 439 15.99 -15.67 8.48
CA SER A 439 17.06 -15.82 9.46
C SER A 439 16.98 -14.72 10.53
N PRO A 440 16.75 -15.03 11.81
CA PRO A 440 16.74 -14.02 12.87
C PRO A 440 18.07 -13.27 13.02
N GLU A 441 19.19 -13.97 12.82
CA GLU A 441 20.52 -13.35 12.94
C GLU A 441 20.80 -12.41 11.77
N ASP A 442 20.44 -12.80 10.52
CA ASP A 442 20.56 -11.91 9.36
C ASP A 442 19.66 -10.69 9.52
N ALA A 443 18.44 -10.88 9.99
CA ALA A 443 17.49 -9.80 10.27
C ALA A 443 18.04 -8.82 11.31
N TYR A 444 18.58 -9.34 12.41
CA TYR A 444 19.18 -8.50 13.44
C TYR A 444 20.42 -7.73 12.94
N ASN A 445 21.29 -8.40 12.18
CA ASN A 445 22.48 -7.77 11.59
C ASN A 445 22.10 -6.69 10.58
N ALA A 446 21.06 -6.91 9.79
CA ALA A 446 20.51 -5.91 8.86
C ALA A 446 19.98 -4.67 9.59
N ILE A 447 19.21 -4.86 10.67
CA ILE A 447 18.73 -3.79 11.55
C ILE A 447 19.89 -3.01 12.14
N LYS A 448 20.87 -3.70 12.74
CA LYS A 448 22.02 -3.07 13.38
C LYS A 448 22.84 -2.27 12.38
N ALA A 449 23.08 -2.80 11.17
CA ALA A 449 23.78 -2.07 10.12
C ALA A 449 23.03 -0.79 9.73
N SER A 450 21.71 -0.86 9.55
CA SER A 450 20.87 0.28 9.17
C SER A 450 20.87 1.40 10.22
N LEU A 451 21.00 1.05 11.49
CA LEU A 451 20.94 1.99 12.62
C LEU A 451 22.32 2.42 13.17
N THR A 452 23.43 1.92 12.60
CA THR A 452 24.79 2.26 13.08
C THR A 452 25.75 2.68 11.97
N VAL A 453 25.39 2.43 10.69
CA VAL A 453 26.18 2.88 9.54
C VAL A 453 25.43 4.01 8.87
N SER A 454 26.02 5.20 8.81
CA SER A 454 25.40 6.38 8.20
C SER A 454 25.09 6.17 6.71
N HIS A 455 23.92 6.61 6.29
CA HIS A 455 23.46 6.61 4.92
C HIS A 455 22.66 7.88 4.61
N LYS A 456 22.18 8.05 3.37
CA LYS A 456 21.62 9.33 2.88
C LYS A 456 20.51 9.92 3.79
N LYS A 457 19.70 9.11 4.48
CA LYS A 457 18.61 9.59 5.35
C LYS A 457 18.94 9.53 6.83
N SER A 458 20.07 8.93 7.22
CA SER A 458 20.44 8.73 8.62
C SER A 458 21.91 9.07 8.84
N ASP A 459 22.20 10.19 9.48
CA ASP A 459 23.51 10.63 9.91
C ASP A 459 23.72 10.22 11.38
N TRP A 460 24.13 8.95 11.55
CA TRP A 460 24.30 8.37 12.88
C TRP A 460 25.48 8.99 13.65
N GLU A 461 26.50 9.54 12.99
CA GLU A 461 27.61 10.23 13.62
C GLU A 461 27.11 11.52 14.32
N THR A 462 26.28 12.30 13.66
CA THR A 462 25.65 13.49 14.23
C THR A 462 24.68 13.08 15.36
N TYR A 463 23.86 12.05 15.14
CA TYR A 463 22.88 11.61 16.13
C TYR A 463 23.55 11.11 17.42
N ASP A 464 24.58 10.26 17.32
CA ASP A 464 25.31 9.73 18.49
C ASP A 464 26.07 10.82 19.24
N LYS A 465 26.60 11.81 18.52
CA LYS A 465 27.34 12.92 19.13
C LYS A 465 26.46 13.84 19.97
N TYR A 466 25.27 14.14 19.51
CA TYR A 466 24.39 15.14 20.17
C TYR A 466 23.24 14.50 20.94
N GLY A 467 22.91 13.25 20.67
CA GLY A 467 21.73 12.56 21.22
C GLY A 467 20.41 13.03 20.60
N TYR A 468 20.47 13.76 19.49
CA TYR A 468 19.37 14.24 18.64
C TYR A 468 19.94 14.80 17.35
N TYR A 469 19.10 15.10 16.36
CA TYR A 469 19.50 15.84 15.15
C TYR A 469 19.40 17.35 15.38
N PRO A 470 20.53 18.08 15.49
CA PRO A 470 20.52 19.54 15.66
C PRO A 470 20.05 20.24 14.37
N PHE A 471 19.12 21.20 14.48
CA PHE A 471 18.56 21.88 13.30
C PHE A 471 19.55 22.76 12.54
N ASP A 472 20.67 23.15 13.13
CA ASP A 472 21.75 23.91 12.48
C ASP A 472 22.73 23.01 11.70
N ILE A 473 22.65 21.69 11.87
CA ILE A 473 23.40 20.67 11.14
C ILE A 473 22.45 19.91 10.21
N THR A 474 21.38 19.36 10.75
CA THR A 474 20.30 18.70 10.00
C THR A 474 19.22 19.75 9.73
N THR A 475 19.37 20.46 8.62
CA THR A 475 18.62 21.69 8.31
C THR A 475 17.15 21.46 7.96
N VAL A 476 16.73 20.21 7.76
CA VAL A 476 15.35 19.83 7.48
C VAL A 476 14.92 18.67 8.38
N GLU A 477 13.68 18.71 8.87
CA GLU A 477 13.02 17.63 9.59
C GLU A 477 13.73 17.16 10.87
N SER A 478 14.50 18.02 11.53
CA SER A 478 15.38 17.65 12.64
C SER A 478 14.65 17.03 13.82
N VAL A 479 13.45 17.50 14.15
CA VAL A 479 12.61 16.96 15.21
C VAL A 479 12.03 15.60 14.81
N SER A 480 11.37 15.53 13.66
CA SER A 480 10.79 14.27 13.16
C SER A 480 11.82 13.16 13.06
N ARG A 481 12.98 13.44 12.45
CA ARG A 481 14.09 12.48 12.33
C ARG A 481 14.55 11.96 13.70
N THR A 482 14.60 12.82 14.70
CA THR A 482 14.98 12.39 16.07
C THR A 482 13.92 11.48 16.68
N LEU A 483 12.65 11.85 16.57
CA LEU A 483 11.55 11.08 17.18
C LEU A 483 11.39 9.71 16.52
N GLU A 484 11.44 9.66 15.20
CA GLU A 484 11.25 8.42 14.45
C GLU A 484 12.47 7.50 14.55
N SER A 485 13.70 8.05 14.55
CA SER A 485 14.89 7.26 14.85
C SER A 485 14.86 6.69 16.28
N ALA A 486 14.31 7.42 17.24
CA ALA A 486 14.16 6.91 18.61
C ALA A 486 13.19 5.71 18.67
N TYR A 487 12.16 5.70 17.85
CA TYR A 487 11.27 4.55 17.75
C TYR A 487 11.95 3.35 17.08
N ASP A 488 12.69 3.55 15.98
CA ASP A 488 13.45 2.47 15.33
C ASP A 488 14.50 1.86 16.30
N ASP A 489 15.18 2.71 17.07
CA ASP A 489 16.13 2.27 18.12
C ASP A 489 15.43 1.44 19.21
N TYR A 490 14.24 1.85 19.63
CA TYR A 490 13.45 1.05 20.57
C TYR A 490 13.12 -0.33 20.00
N CYS A 491 12.69 -0.39 18.74
CA CYS A 491 12.39 -1.65 18.07
C CYS A 491 13.63 -2.56 18.04
N ALA A 492 14.78 -2.02 17.64
CA ALA A 492 16.06 -2.75 17.63
C ALA A 492 16.44 -3.25 19.03
N ALA A 493 16.22 -2.42 20.07
CA ALA A 493 16.46 -2.81 21.45
C ALA A 493 15.60 -4.00 21.88
N GLN A 494 14.29 -4.00 21.54
CA GLN A 494 13.41 -5.11 21.90
C GLN A 494 13.84 -6.42 21.20
N MET A 495 14.27 -6.37 19.95
CA MET A 495 14.82 -7.55 19.28
C MET A 495 16.14 -8.00 19.90
N ALA A 496 17.05 -7.07 20.21
CA ALA A 496 18.31 -7.36 20.91
C ALA A 496 18.05 -8.07 22.24
N LYS A 497 17.10 -7.57 23.04
CA LYS A 497 16.68 -8.18 24.31
C LYS A 497 16.17 -9.60 24.10
N ALA A 498 15.27 -9.80 23.14
CA ALA A 498 14.72 -11.12 22.82
C ALA A 498 15.78 -12.13 22.36
N MET A 499 16.87 -11.64 21.75
CA MET A 499 18.03 -12.45 21.34
C MET A 499 19.14 -12.56 22.38
N GLY A 500 19.00 -11.98 23.58
CA GLY A 500 20.02 -12.02 24.64
C GLY A 500 21.27 -11.17 24.34
N LYS A 501 21.15 -10.11 23.53
CA LYS A 501 22.23 -9.21 23.16
C LYS A 501 22.22 -7.97 24.06
N ASP A 502 22.53 -8.14 25.35
CA ASP A 502 22.35 -7.12 26.39
C ASP A 502 23.05 -5.78 26.12
N LYS A 503 24.29 -5.80 25.59
CA LYS A 503 25.02 -4.57 25.27
C LYS A 503 24.35 -3.73 24.18
N ASP A 504 23.81 -4.40 23.17
CA ASP A 504 23.11 -3.74 22.09
C ASP A 504 21.73 -3.24 22.59
N TYR A 505 21.08 -3.99 23.47
CA TYR A 505 19.85 -3.55 24.16
C TYR A 505 20.08 -2.23 24.90
N GLU A 506 21.11 -2.15 25.74
CA GLU A 506 21.45 -0.93 26.48
C GLU A 506 21.79 0.25 25.55
N PHE A 507 22.54 -0.01 24.48
CA PHE A 507 22.91 0.99 23.50
C PHE A 507 21.67 1.58 22.79
N PHE A 508 20.81 0.74 22.24
CA PHE A 508 19.62 1.20 21.52
C PHE A 508 18.57 1.79 22.46
N MET A 509 18.37 1.27 23.69
CA MET A 509 17.46 1.88 24.66
C MET A 509 17.89 3.27 25.09
N LYS A 510 19.19 3.53 25.20
CA LYS A 510 19.69 4.89 25.43
C LYS A 510 19.28 5.85 24.33
N ARG A 511 19.41 5.44 23.07
CA ARG A 511 19.05 6.23 21.90
C ARG A 511 17.52 6.37 21.78
N ALA A 512 16.76 5.36 22.10
CA ALA A 512 15.29 5.39 22.12
C ALA A 512 14.73 6.48 23.08
N SER A 513 15.52 6.95 24.04
CA SER A 513 15.14 8.06 24.93
C SER A 513 15.45 9.46 24.39
N ALA A 514 15.95 9.59 23.16
CA ALA A 514 16.37 10.87 22.56
C ALA A 514 15.24 11.90 22.46
N TYR A 515 13.98 11.47 22.33
CA TYR A 515 12.82 12.34 22.34
C TYR A 515 12.76 13.27 23.56
N LYS A 516 13.26 12.83 24.73
CA LYS A 516 13.32 13.63 25.98
C LYS A 516 14.14 14.89 25.82
N SER A 517 15.16 14.86 24.94
CA SER A 517 16.01 16.00 24.65
C SER A 517 15.29 17.12 23.89
N LEU A 518 14.25 16.79 23.13
CA LEU A 518 13.49 17.73 22.29
C LEU A 518 12.17 18.18 22.94
N PHE A 519 11.78 17.64 24.08
CA PHE A 519 10.60 18.12 24.79
C PHE A 519 10.84 19.47 25.43
N ASP A 520 10.11 20.50 25.01
CA ASP A 520 10.16 21.84 25.59
C ASP A 520 9.08 22.00 26.69
N PRO A 521 9.44 22.00 27.98
CA PRO A 521 8.47 22.08 29.07
C PRO A 521 7.71 23.41 29.10
N GLY A 522 8.24 24.47 28.47
CA GLY A 522 7.58 25.77 28.39
C GLY A 522 6.38 25.79 27.44
N THR A 523 6.41 24.96 26.37
CA THR A 523 5.33 24.83 25.38
C THR A 523 4.59 23.50 25.50
N MET A 524 5.17 22.53 26.18
CA MET A 524 4.74 21.12 26.21
C MET A 524 4.61 20.54 24.79
N LEU A 525 5.60 20.84 23.92
CA LEU A 525 5.69 20.34 22.55
C LEU A 525 7.11 19.88 22.27
N MET A 526 7.26 19.02 21.27
CA MET A 526 8.57 18.67 20.71
C MET A 526 9.08 19.83 19.86
N ARG A 527 10.27 20.34 20.15
CA ARG A 527 10.86 21.54 19.53
C ARG A 527 12.31 21.31 19.17
N GLY A 528 12.76 21.87 18.05
CA GLY A 528 14.14 21.73 17.59
C GLY A 528 15.15 22.44 18.50
N LYS A 529 16.33 21.82 18.62
CA LYS A 529 17.53 22.38 19.25
C LYS A 529 18.69 22.49 18.27
N ASP A 530 19.54 23.51 18.44
CA ASP A 530 20.81 23.63 17.72
C ASP A 530 21.91 22.74 18.35
N SER A 531 23.08 22.67 17.75
CA SER A 531 24.25 21.92 18.21
C SER A 531 24.83 22.43 19.55
N LYS A 532 24.35 23.56 20.06
CA LYS A 532 24.71 24.15 21.37
C LYS A 532 23.61 23.94 22.41
N GLY A 533 22.55 23.19 22.07
CA GLY A 533 21.41 22.91 22.95
C GLY A 533 20.41 24.04 23.10
N LYS A 534 20.46 25.08 22.28
CA LYS A 534 19.50 26.19 22.30
C LYS A 534 18.27 25.84 21.47
N TRP A 535 17.10 26.18 22.00
CA TRP A 535 15.83 26.01 21.31
C TRP A 535 15.77 26.87 20.02
N ARG A 536 15.13 26.35 18.98
CA ARG A 536 14.83 27.10 17.76
C ARG A 536 14.03 28.36 18.10
N PHE A 537 14.48 29.52 17.59
CA PHE A 537 13.80 30.78 17.71
C PHE A 537 13.90 31.57 16.39
N PRO A 538 12.80 32.20 15.89
CA PRO A 538 11.45 32.11 16.41
C PRO A 538 10.86 30.69 16.30
N PHE A 539 9.79 30.41 17.07
CA PHE A 539 9.09 29.12 17.06
C PHE A 539 7.60 29.35 16.84
N ASN A 540 7.08 28.84 15.70
CA ASN A 540 5.67 28.76 15.40
C ASN A 540 5.22 27.29 15.45
N PRO A 541 4.46 26.86 16.48
CA PRO A 541 4.07 25.45 16.64
C PRO A 541 3.04 24.98 15.61
N PHE A 542 2.44 25.88 14.84
CA PHE A 542 1.45 25.58 13.80
C PHE A 542 2.04 25.52 12.39
N LEU A 543 3.31 25.89 12.23
CA LEU A 543 3.95 25.93 10.93
C LEU A 543 4.10 24.50 10.38
N LEU A 544 3.34 24.20 9.33
CA LEU A 544 3.49 22.97 8.54
C LEU A 544 4.79 23.02 7.76
N SER A 545 5.51 21.93 7.74
CA SER A 545 6.73 21.77 6.97
C SER A 545 6.76 20.41 6.25
N HIS A 546 7.55 20.36 5.20
CA HIS A 546 7.80 19.17 4.39
C HIS A 546 9.30 19.06 4.10
N ALA A 547 9.77 17.87 3.69
CA ALA A 547 11.17 17.55 3.38
C ALA A 547 11.90 18.56 2.48
N ALA A 548 11.17 19.26 1.60
CA ALA A 548 11.71 20.29 0.72
C ALA A 548 11.82 21.68 1.37
N SER A 549 11.25 21.89 2.57
CA SER A 549 11.18 23.20 3.25
C SER A 549 12.41 23.40 4.12
N CYS A 550 13.39 24.16 3.64
CA CYS A 550 14.52 24.59 4.46
C CYS A 550 14.05 25.29 5.73
N GLY A 551 14.52 24.86 6.90
CA GLY A 551 14.16 25.42 8.21
C GLY A 551 12.89 24.85 8.84
N GLY A 552 12.22 23.87 8.19
CA GLY A 552 11.15 23.07 8.79
C GLY A 552 11.73 21.95 9.66
N ASP A 553 11.25 21.82 10.89
CA ASP A 553 11.71 20.78 11.83
C ASP A 553 10.91 19.49 11.74
N TYR A 554 9.80 19.47 11.00
CA TYR A 554 8.84 18.38 10.96
C TYR A 554 8.65 17.87 9.54
N THR A 555 8.38 16.59 9.42
CA THR A 555 8.06 15.91 8.17
C THR A 555 6.56 15.92 7.99
N GLU A 556 6.07 16.60 6.95
CA GLU A 556 4.64 16.62 6.64
C GLU A 556 3.77 16.87 7.89
N GLY A 557 4.09 17.93 8.60
CA GLY A 557 3.40 18.23 9.85
C GLY A 557 3.95 19.44 10.58
N ASN A 558 3.50 19.59 11.82
CA ASN A 558 3.91 20.65 12.73
C ASN A 558 4.17 20.09 14.15
N ALA A 559 4.49 20.99 15.10
CA ALA A 559 4.79 20.60 16.47
C ALA A 559 3.61 19.94 17.19
N TRP A 560 2.37 20.35 16.89
CA TRP A 560 1.18 19.76 17.49
C TRP A 560 0.97 18.32 17.06
N GLN A 561 1.25 17.99 15.79
CA GLN A 561 1.08 16.63 15.25
C GLN A 561 2.22 15.71 15.72
N TYR A 562 3.47 16.17 15.66
CA TYR A 562 4.63 15.33 15.97
C TYR A 562 4.93 15.15 17.48
N THR A 563 4.38 15.98 18.35
CA THR A 563 4.61 15.83 19.81
C THR A 563 4.19 14.44 20.35
N TRP A 564 3.27 13.77 19.70
CA TRP A 564 2.72 12.49 20.09
C TRP A 564 3.50 11.28 19.54
N HIS A 565 4.52 11.50 18.70
CA HIS A 565 5.32 10.44 18.10
C HIS A 565 6.30 9.81 19.10
N VAL A 566 5.76 9.29 20.21
CA VAL A 566 6.46 8.60 21.31
C VAL A 566 5.64 7.36 21.70
N GLN A 567 5.15 6.62 20.72
CA GLN A 567 4.30 5.45 20.91
C GLN A 567 4.97 4.33 21.72
N HIS A 568 6.28 4.30 21.74
CA HIS A 568 7.08 3.33 22.50
C HIS A 568 7.26 3.66 24.00
N ASP A 569 7.01 4.90 24.41
CA ASP A 569 7.15 5.36 25.80
C ASP A 569 6.09 6.42 26.15
N VAL A 570 4.81 6.09 25.91
CA VAL A 570 3.68 6.98 26.22
C VAL A 570 3.69 7.38 27.72
N ALA A 571 4.08 6.47 28.60
CA ALA A 571 4.21 6.75 30.03
C ALA A 571 5.27 7.82 30.31
N GLY A 572 6.44 7.73 29.66
CA GLY A 572 7.49 8.74 29.76
C GLY A 572 7.06 10.10 29.22
N LEU A 573 6.26 10.15 28.16
CA LEU A 573 5.70 11.38 27.64
C LEU A 573 4.66 12.00 28.61
N ILE A 574 3.82 11.17 29.23
CA ILE A 574 2.88 11.61 30.28
C ILE A 574 3.63 12.24 31.45
N ASP A 575 4.73 11.62 31.89
CA ASP A 575 5.55 12.14 32.99
C ASP A 575 6.21 13.48 32.61
N LEU A 576 6.74 13.61 31.38
CA LEU A 576 7.30 14.88 30.89
C LEU A 576 6.27 16.00 30.85
N MET A 577 5.01 15.69 30.54
CA MET A 577 3.90 16.66 30.53
C MET A 577 3.34 16.98 31.91
N GLY A 578 3.87 16.35 32.99
CA GLY A 578 3.43 16.61 34.37
C GLY A 578 2.25 15.75 34.83
N GLY A 579 2.02 14.62 34.17
CA GLY A 579 1.03 13.61 34.57
C GLY A 579 -0.20 13.52 33.66
N LYS A 580 -1.06 12.56 33.96
CA LYS A 580 -2.22 12.18 33.13
C LYS A 580 -3.18 13.33 32.83
N GLU A 581 -3.45 14.21 33.79
CA GLU A 581 -4.37 15.34 33.65
C GLU A 581 -3.82 16.38 32.66
N SER A 582 -2.55 16.75 32.82
CA SER A 582 -1.87 17.70 31.93
C SER A 582 -1.74 17.17 30.51
N PHE A 583 -1.39 15.89 30.37
CA PHE A 583 -1.38 15.19 29.08
C PHE A 583 -2.77 15.21 28.41
N ALA A 584 -3.83 14.85 29.16
CA ALA A 584 -5.19 14.87 28.61
C ALA A 584 -5.63 16.27 28.16
N MET A 585 -5.33 17.31 28.93
CA MET A 585 -5.62 18.69 28.54
C MET A 585 -4.85 19.12 27.28
N LYS A 586 -3.60 18.70 27.14
CA LYS A 586 -2.79 18.98 25.95
C LYS A 586 -3.35 18.24 24.72
N LEU A 587 -3.78 16.99 24.90
CA LEU A 587 -4.41 16.20 23.86
C LEU A 587 -5.79 16.76 23.47
N ASP A 588 -6.60 17.24 24.44
CA ASP A 588 -7.85 17.96 24.15
C ASP A 588 -7.58 19.20 23.29
N SER A 589 -6.51 19.95 23.61
CA SER A 589 -6.12 21.13 22.84
C SER A 589 -5.84 20.79 21.38
N LEU A 590 -5.19 19.65 21.08
CA LEU A 590 -4.95 19.21 19.71
C LEU A 590 -6.23 19.14 18.89
N PHE A 591 -7.30 18.57 19.44
CA PHE A 591 -8.59 18.39 18.75
C PHE A 591 -9.49 19.63 18.77
N MET A 592 -9.20 20.63 19.60
CA MET A 592 -10.03 21.82 19.80
C MET A 592 -9.47 23.10 19.17
N LEU A 593 -8.15 23.14 18.90
CA LEU A 593 -7.50 24.31 18.32
C LEU A 593 -7.99 24.59 16.90
N ASP A 594 -8.02 25.86 16.51
CA ASP A 594 -8.42 26.23 15.15
C ASP A 594 -7.48 25.58 14.12
N THR A 595 -8.07 25.02 13.07
CA THR A 595 -7.34 24.43 11.96
C THR A 595 -6.59 25.49 11.15
N ILE A 596 -7.17 26.67 11.00
CA ILE A 596 -6.65 27.77 10.18
C ILE A 596 -6.06 28.86 11.12
N ALA A 597 -4.82 28.62 11.56
CA ALA A 597 -4.05 29.69 12.18
C ALA A 597 -3.31 30.51 11.09
N GLU A 598 -3.20 31.81 11.25
CA GLU A 598 -2.40 32.67 10.34
C GLU A 598 -0.94 32.16 10.27
N ASN A 599 -0.37 32.10 9.05
CA ASN A 599 1.00 31.65 8.77
C ASN A 599 1.32 30.17 9.07
N THR A 600 0.35 29.27 8.86
CA THR A 600 0.57 27.81 9.04
C THR A 600 1.34 27.16 7.89
N GLY A 601 1.46 27.81 6.72
CA GLY A 601 1.95 27.16 5.50
C GLY A 601 0.91 26.20 4.90
N PHE A 602 1.29 25.55 3.82
CA PHE A 602 0.49 24.52 3.14
C PHE A 602 1.38 23.32 2.80
N VAL A 603 0.90 22.12 3.11
CA VAL A 603 1.49 20.86 2.71
C VAL A 603 0.34 19.99 2.19
N SER A 604 0.43 19.53 0.94
CA SER A 604 -0.64 18.81 0.24
C SER A 604 -1.06 17.53 0.96
N ASP A 605 -0.10 16.84 1.56
CA ASP A 605 -0.30 15.56 2.25
C ASP A 605 -0.97 15.71 3.61
N VAL A 606 -0.93 16.91 4.22
CA VAL A 606 -1.52 17.17 5.55
C VAL A 606 -2.96 17.65 5.43
N SER A 607 -3.90 16.75 5.62
CA SER A 607 -5.34 16.93 5.37
C SER A 607 -6.21 16.24 6.42
N GLY A 608 -7.54 16.32 6.30
CA GLY A 608 -8.47 15.60 7.20
C GLY A 608 -8.43 16.13 8.64
N PHE A 609 -8.59 17.42 8.82
CA PHE A 609 -8.39 18.06 10.12
C PHE A 609 -9.59 17.95 11.08
N ILE A 610 -9.27 17.65 12.36
CA ILE A 610 -10.09 17.92 13.54
C ILE A 610 -9.21 18.71 14.51
N GLY A 611 -9.40 20.02 14.59
CA GLY A 611 -8.43 20.89 15.25
C GLY A 611 -7.07 20.85 14.54
N GLN A 612 -6.01 20.50 15.26
CA GLN A 612 -4.67 20.26 14.70
C GLN A 612 -4.36 18.78 14.44
N TYR A 613 -5.26 17.87 14.81
CA TYR A 613 -5.21 16.47 14.38
C TYR A 613 -5.46 16.39 12.88
N ALA A 614 -4.58 15.75 12.12
CA ALA A 614 -4.66 15.61 10.67
C ALA A 614 -4.75 14.12 10.32
N HIS A 615 -5.98 13.62 10.10
CA HIS A 615 -6.20 12.18 9.85
C HIS A 615 -5.60 11.72 8.51
N GLY A 616 -5.55 12.60 7.53
CA GLY A 616 -5.00 12.29 6.20
C GLY A 616 -3.47 12.18 6.18
N ASN A 617 -2.79 12.21 7.34
CA ASN A 617 -1.36 11.97 7.41
C ASN A 617 -0.98 11.10 8.63
N GLU A 618 -0.03 10.21 8.47
CA GLU A 618 0.29 9.07 9.33
C GLU A 618 0.73 9.41 10.75
N PRO A 619 1.47 10.50 11.03
CA PRO A 619 1.84 10.87 12.40
C PRO A 619 0.65 10.99 13.35
N SER A 620 -0.56 11.23 12.82
CA SER A 620 -1.79 11.38 13.60
C SER A 620 -2.50 10.04 13.91
N HIS A 621 -2.24 8.96 13.18
CA HIS A 621 -3.07 7.75 13.19
C HIS A 621 -3.22 7.08 14.56
N HIS A 622 -2.18 7.06 15.40
CA HIS A 622 -2.23 6.46 16.74
C HIS A 622 -2.78 7.42 17.80
N VAL A 623 -2.81 8.73 17.51
CA VAL A 623 -3.00 9.78 18.53
C VAL A 623 -4.38 9.72 19.18
N VAL A 624 -5.43 9.40 18.42
CA VAL A 624 -6.79 9.26 18.94
C VAL A 624 -6.91 8.19 20.03
N TYR A 625 -6.02 7.19 20.04
CA TYR A 625 -5.98 6.10 21.02
C TYR A 625 -5.23 6.45 22.30
N LEU A 626 -4.51 7.57 22.36
CA LEU A 626 -3.69 7.96 23.51
C LEU A 626 -4.52 8.33 24.74
N TYR A 627 -5.79 8.65 24.61
CA TYR A 627 -6.68 8.87 25.75
C TYR A 627 -6.84 7.63 26.64
N ASN A 628 -6.61 6.43 26.10
CA ASN A 628 -6.64 5.20 26.89
C ASN A 628 -5.54 5.15 27.96
N TYR A 629 -4.37 5.73 27.69
CA TYR A 629 -3.23 5.76 28.61
C TYR A 629 -3.43 6.73 29.79
N VAL A 630 -4.41 7.62 29.67
CA VAL A 630 -4.76 8.61 30.71
C VAL A 630 -6.14 8.36 31.31
N ASP A 631 -6.61 7.12 31.26
CA ASP A 631 -7.87 6.65 31.86
C ASP A 631 -9.13 7.38 31.33
N GLN A 632 -9.09 7.88 30.09
CA GLN A 632 -10.21 8.57 29.44
C GLN A 632 -10.65 7.90 28.11
N PRO A 633 -10.86 6.58 28.06
CA PRO A 633 -11.17 5.85 26.83
C PRO A 633 -12.43 6.34 26.11
N TRP A 634 -13.37 6.97 26.83
CA TRP A 634 -14.59 7.50 26.24
C TRP A 634 -14.32 8.59 25.17
N LYS A 635 -13.22 9.34 25.28
CA LYS A 635 -12.83 10.36 24.28
C LYS A 635 -12.36 9.71 22.99
N THR A 636 -11.58 8.63 23.08
CA THR A 636 -11.27 7.78 21.90
C THR A 636 -12.57 7.30 21.24
N GLN A 637 -13.54 6.84 22.04
CA GLN A 637 -14.83 6.32 21.58
C GLN A 637 -15.75 7.41 21.00
N GLU A 638 -15.56 8.68 21.35
CA GLU A 638 -16.23 9.83 20.73
C GLU A 638 -15.62 10.21 19.38
N LEU A 639 -14.30 10.22 19.28
CA LEU A 639 -13.57 10.68 18.10
C LEU A 639 -13.58 9.66 16.95
N ILE A 640 -13.52 8.36 17.23
CA ILE A 640 -13.48 7.34 16.19
C ILE A 640 -14.70 7.43 15.25
N PRO A 641 -15.97 7.45 15.75
CA PRO A 641 -17.14 7.62 14.89
C PRO A 641 -17.12 8.93 14.08
N GLU A 642 -16.61 10.03 14.66
CA GLU A 642 -16.47 11.31 13.95
C GLU A 642 -15.49 11.20 12.79
N ILE A 643 -14.32 10.54 12.98
CA ILE A 643 -13.34 10.28 11.94
C ILE A 643 -13.96 9.46 10.81
N PHE A 644 -14.71 8.39 11.15
CA PHE A 644 -15.40 7.56 10.17
C PHE A 644 -16.43 8.36 9.37
N GLU A 645 -17.26 9.16 10.04
CA GLU A 645 -18.31 9.95 9.39
C GLU A 645 -17.74 11.06 8.50
N ARG A 646 -16.62 11.66 8.90
CA ARG A 646 -16.02 12.78 8.15
C ARG A 646 -15.14 12.31 6.99
N PHE A 647 -14.36 11.26 7.16
CA PHE A 647 -13.20 10.99 6.32
C PHE A 647 -13.24 9.66 5.56
N TYR A 648 -14.27 8.80 5.77
CA TYR A 648 -14.43 7.55 5.03
C TYR A 648 -15.83 7.43 4.43
N LYS A 649 -15.92 7.61 3.11
CA LYS A 649 -17.21 7.62 2.40
C LYS A 649 -17.15 6.71 1.18
N PRO A 650 -18.26 6.02 0.80
CA PRO A 650 -18.28 5.11 -0.34
C PRO A 650 -18.41 5.86 -1.68
N LYS A 651 -17.54 6.85 -1.93
CA LYS A 651 -17.54 7.70 -3.11
C LYS A 651 -16.11 8.15 -3.49
N PRO A 652 -15.90 8.71 -4.70
CA PRO A 652 -14.55 9.03 -5.19
C PRO A 652 -13.72 9.96 -4.30
N ASP A 653 -14.33 10.96 -3.66
CA ASP A 653 -13.72 11.85 -2.66
C ASP A 653 -13.84 11.29 -1.23
N GLY A 654 -13.90 9.97 -1.11
CA GLY A 654 -14.18 9.27 0.14
C GLY A 654 -13.00 9.07 1.08
N LEU A 655 -11.80 9.44 0.69
CA LEU A 655 -10.59 9.46 1.51
C LEU A 655 -10.13 10.91 1.69
N CYS A 656 -9.77 11.29 2.90
CA CYS A 656 -9.36 12.67 3.19
C CYS A 656 -7.88 12.96 2.91
N GLY A 657 -7.07 11.95 2.68
CA GLY A 657 -5.65 11.99 2.37
C GLY A 657 -5.25 10.82 1.49
N ASN A 658 -3.97 10.71 1.22
CA ASN A 658 -3.38 9.61 0.50
C ASN A 658 -3.72 8.28 1.19
N ASP A 659 -4.04 7.23 0.42
CA ASP A 659 -4.25 5.90 1.00
C ASP A 659 -2.93 5.24 1.47
N ASP A 660 -1.82 5.72 0.94
CA ASP A 660 -0.43 5.34 1.23
C ASP A 660 -0.21 3.84 1.29
N CYS A 661 -0.38 3.23 0.11
CA CYS A 661 -0.20 1.79 -0.07
C CYS A 661 -1.03 0.94 0.92
N GLY A 662 -2.24 1.40 1.24
CA GLY A 662 -3.15 0.69 2.13
C GLY A 662 -3.05 1.06 3.61
N GLN A 663 -2.25 2.06 4.00
CA GLN A 663 -2.10 2.42 5.42
C GLN A 663 -3.36 3.08 5.99
N MET A 664 -3.96 4.04 5.28
CA MET A 664 -5.23 4.65 5.71
C MET A 664 -6.36 3.61 5.73
N SER A 665 -6.39 2.71 4.75
CA SER A 665 -7.29 1.57 4.68
C SER A 665 -7.09 0.59 5.86
N ALA A 666 -5.85 0.31 6.26
CA ALA A 666 -5.54 -0.53 7.42
C ALA A 666 -6.00 0.10 8.74
N TRP A 667 -5.85 1.42 8.87
CA TRP A 667 -6.39 2.16 10.03
C TRP A 667 -7.91 1.99 10.14
N TYR A 668 -8.62 2.15 9.00
CA TYR A 668 -10.06 1.95 8.94
C TYR A 668 -10.48 0.53 9.36
N ILE A 669 -9.77 -0.50 8.87
CA ILE A 669 -10.06 -1.91 9.18
C ILE A 669 -9.85 -2.18 10.68
N PHE A 670 -8.72 -1.80 11.28
CA PHE A 670 -8.46 -1.97 12.70
C PHE A 670 -9.48 -1.23 13.56
N SER A 671 -9.74 0.03 13.23
CA SER A 671 -10.69 0.86 13.99
C SER A 671 -12.12 0.36 13.85
N SER A 672 -12.49 -0.24 12.68
CA SER A 672 -13.78 -0.93 12.51
C SER A 672 -13.96 -2.10 13.47
N MET A 673 -12.88 -2.82 13.77
CA MET A 673 -12.86 -3.92 14.75
C MET A 673 -12.83 -3.41 16.20
N GLY A 674 -12.62 -2.12 16.43
CA GLY A 674 -12.58 -1.51 17.76
C GLY A 674 -11.27 -1.64 18.51
N PHE A 675 -10.13 -1.79 17.80
CA PHE A 675 -8.79 -1.77 18.39
C PHE A 675 -7.74 -1.31 17.38
N TYR A 676 -6.55 -0.89 17.87
CA TYR A 676 -5.47 -0.36 17.03
C TYR A 676 -4.08 -0.65 17.64
N PRO A 677 -3.05 -0.97 16.84
CA PRO A 677 -1.67 -1.18 17.29
C PRO A 677 -0.97 0.17 17.49
N VAL A 678 -1.08 0.81 18.66
CA VAL A 678 -0.39 2.08 18.96
C VAL A 678 1.13 1.92 18.89
N ASP A 679 1.65 0.85 19.49
CA ASP A 679 3.03 0.38 19.31
C ASP A 679 2.98 -0.96 18.57
N PRO A 680 3.23 -0.99 17.26
CA PRO A 680 3.09 -2.19 16.42
C PRO A 680 3.87 -3.41 16.93
N ILE A 681 5.07 -3.20 17.46
CA ILE A 681 5.94 -4.31 17.89
C ILE A 681 5.61 -4.86 19.29
N SER A 682 4.73 -4.18 20.04
CA SER A 682 4.36 -4.63 21.39
C SER A 682 3.56 -5.94 21.39
N GLY A 683 2.96 -6.29 20.27
CA GLY A 683 1.99 -7.38 20.19
C GLY A 683 0.67 -7.08 20.90
N GLU A 684 0.44 -5.83 21.31
CA GLU A 684 -0.79 -5.37 21.97
C GLU A 684 -1.58 -4.41 21.07
N TYR A 685 -2.90 -4.52 21.14
CA TYR A 685 -3.84 -3.65 20.42
C TYR A 685 -4.68 -2.90 21.45
N VAL A 686 -4.63 -1.57 21.40
CA VAL A 686 -5.38 -0.67 22.28
C VAL A 686 -6.83 -0.64 21.86
N LEU A 687 -7.75 -0.85 22.81
CA LEU A 687 -9.19 -0.89 22.55
C LEU A 687 -9.74 0.51 22.26
N GLY A 688 -10.59 0.60 21.26
CA GLY A 688 -11.37 1.78 20.88
C GLY A 688 -12.87 1.50 20.98
N ALA A 689 -13.62 1.84 19.91
CA ALA A 689 -15.02 1.52 19.75
C ALA A 689 -15.25 0.89 18.37
N PRO A 690 -15.79 -0.33 18.30
CA PRO A 690 -16.12 -0.96 17.02
C PRO A 690 -17.15 -0.14 16.25
N GLN A 691 -17.05 -0.18 14.91
CA GLN A 691 -17.92 0.57 14.01
C GLN A 691 -18.82 -0.35 13.16
N MET A 692 -18.72 -1.65 13.36
CA MET A 692 -19.52 -2.68 12.70
C MET A 692 -20.19 -3.57 13.72
N ASP A 693 -21.40 -4.07 13.41
CA ASP A 693 -22.12 -4.97 14.31
C ASP A 693 -21.35 -6.26 14.58
N LYS A 694 -20.72 -6.79 13.53
CA LYS A 694 -19.93 -8.02 13.64
C LYS A 694 -18.88 -8.09 12.51
N ILE A 695 -17.67 -8.47 12.88
CA ILE A 695 -16.58 -8.82 11.96
C ILE A 695 -16.06 -10.20 12.34
N SER A 696 -15.88 -11.08 11.36
CA SER A 696 -15.29 -12.40 11.58
C SER A 696 -14.10 -12.60 10.65
N ILE A 697 -12.94 -12.91 11.19
CA ILE A 697 -11.71 -13.18 10.47
C ILE A 697 -11.45 -14.68 10.49
N GLN A 698 -11.40 -15.32 9.32
CA GLN A 698 -11.03 -16.73 9.18
C GLN A 698 -9.49 -16.85 9.22
N LEU A 699 -8.96 -17.39 10.30
CA LEU A 699 -7.51 -17.54 10.53
C LEU A 699 -6.96 -18.84 9.93
N THR A 700 -7.73 -19.93 10.10
CA THR A 700 -7.47 -21.24 9.49
C THR A 700 -8.82 -21.89 9.14
N GLU A 701 -8.84 -23.05 8.48
CA GLU A 701 -10.09 -23.75 8.14
C GLU A 701 -11.01 -23.96 9.36
N ASP A 702 -10.42 -24.22 10.54
CA ASP A 702 -11.15 -24.56 11.77
C ASP A 702 -11.17 -23.42 12.81
N ARG A 703 -10.58 -22.25 12.50
CA ARG A 703 -10.39 -21.21 13.51
C ARG A 703 -10.73 -19.83 12.96
N ALA A 704 -11.60 -19.15 13.65
CA ALA A 704 -11.96 -17.77 13.39
C ALA A 704 -11.81 -16.89 14.63
N PHE A 705 -11.53 -15.62 14.43
CA PHE A 705 -11.62 -14.57 15.44
C PHE A 705 -12.82 -13.69 15.11
N VAL A 706 -13.74 -13.57 16.04
CA VAL A 706 -14.99 -12.83 15.85
C VAL A 706 -15.02 -11.63 16.77
N VAL A 707 -15.30 -10.47 16.22
CA VAL A 707 -15.60 -9.24 16.97
C VAL A 707 -17.09 -8.95 16.84
N GLU A 708 -17.79 -8.77 17.94
CA GLU A 708 -19.21 -8.44 17.99
C GLU A 708 -19.46 -7.20 18.84
N ALA A 709 -20.25 -6.26 18.32
CA ALA A 709 -20.64 -5.04 19.01
C ALA A 709 -22.14 -5.08 19.35
N LYS A 710 -22.48 -5.55 20.55
CA LYS A 710 -23.86 -5.60 21.04
C LYS A 710 -24.41 -4.22 21.32
N ASN A 711 -25.60 -3.93 20.83
CA ASN A 711 -26.31 -2.65 20.98
C ASN A 711 -25.61 -1.46 20.28
N LEU A 712 -24.76 -1.69 19.30
CA LEU A 712 -24.11 -0.63 18.53
C LEU A 712 -25.17 0.23 17.82
N SER A 713 -25.04 1.55 17.92
CA SER A 713 -25.87 2.51 17.19
C SER A 713 -25.19 3.89 17.21
N ARG A 714 -25.67 4.85 16.43
CA ARG A 714 -25.18 6.24 16.49
C ARG A 714 -25.25 6.83 17.90
N LYS A 715 -26.23 6.42 18.72
CA LYS A 715 -26.38 6.87 20.11
C LYS A 715 -25.48 6.08 21.05
N ASN A 716 -25.48 4.74 20.90
CA ASN A 716 -24.69 3.83 21.72
C ASN A 716 -23.28 3.69 21.14
N LYS A 717 -22.47 4.71 21.28
CA LYS A 717 -21.09 4.77 20.75
C LYS A 717 -20.01 4.47 21.80
N TYR A 718 -20.37 4.43 23.07
CA TYR A 718 -19.44 4.15 24.17
C TYR A 718 -19.39 2.67 24.51
N VAL A 719 -18.27 2.21 24.99
CA VAL A 719 -18.06 0.82 25.42
C VAL A 719 -18.40 0.69 26.91
N LYS A 720 -19.40 -0.12 27.22
CA LYS A 720 -19.80 -0.45 28.59
C LYS A 720 -18.93 -1.55 29.20
N SER A 721 -18.66 -2.59 28.41
CA SER A 721 -17.82 -3.73 28.82
C SER A 721 -17.23 -4.42 27.58
N VAL A 722 -16.10 -5.10 27.79
CA VAL A 722 -15.47 -5.96 26.77
C VAL A 722 -15.24 -7.33 27.37
N GLU A 723 -15.58 -8.37 26.61
CA GLU A 723 -15.36 -9.77 26.99
C GLU A 723 -14.62 -10.50 25.86
N LEU A 724 -13.61 -11.29 26.24
CA LEU A 724 -12.94 -12.21 25.33
C LEU A 724 -13.25 -13.66 25.76
N ASN A 725 -13.86 -14.42 24.88
CA ASN A 725 -14.28 -15.82 25.15
C ASN A 725 -15.12 -15.94 26.44
N GLY A 726 -16.04 -14.99 26.67
CA GLY A 726 -16.93 -14.95 27.84
C GLY A 726 -16.25 -14.53 29.15
N LYS A 727 -14.98 -14.08 29.09
CA LYS A 727 -14.28 -13.54 30.24
C LYS A 727 -14.08 -12.03 30.09
N PRO A 728 -14.33 -11.23 31.14
CA PRO A 728 -14.07 -9.81 31.10
C PRO A 728 -12.62 -9.51 30.73
N VAL A 729 -12.40 -8.62 29.76
CA VAL A 729 -11.07 -8.08 29.45
C VAL A 729 -10.73 -7.07 30.54
N ARG A 730 -9.59 -7.32 31.21
CA ARG A 730 -9.05 -6.41 32.22
C ARG A 730 -8.04 -5.49 31.54
N GLY A 731 -8.21 -4.18 31.70
CA GLY A 731 -7.39 -3.18 31.01
C GLY A 731 -7.99 -2.74 29.67
N LEU A 732 -7.17 -2.06 28.88
CA LEU A 732 -7.60 -1.41 27.64
C LEU A 732 -6.85 -1.96 26.41
N THR A 733 -6.32 -3.19 26.50
CA THR A 733 -5.60 -3.86 25.40
C THR A 733 -6.03 -5.32 25.25
N ILE A 734 -5.85 -5.85 24.04
CA ILE A 734 -5.84 -7.29 23.71
C ILE A 734 -4.52 -7.62 23.03
N LYS A 735 -4.12 -8.90 23.07
CA LYS A 735 -2.85 -9.34 22.51
C LYS A 735 -3.01 -9.98 21.12
N HIS A 736 -1.92 -9.94 20.34
CA HIS A 736 -1.86 -10.62 19.05
C HIS A 736 -2.14 -12.12 19.18
N GLU A 737 -1.59 -12.77 20.21
CA GLU A 737 -1.82 -14.18 20.49
C GLU A 737 -3.29 -14.50 20.82
N ASP A 738 -4.04 -13.57 21.44
CA ASP A 738 -5.49 -13.72 21.68
C ASP A 738 -6.26 -13.76 20.36
N ILE A 739 -5.89 -12.89 19.40
CA ILE A 739 -6.49 -12.86 18.08
C ILE A 739 -6.15 -14.15 17.33
N MET A 740 -4.87 -14.51 17.24
CA MET A 740 -4.39 -15.66 16.45
C MET A 740 -4.81 -17.01 17.04
N SER A 741 -5.16 -17.06 18.34
CA SER A 741 -5.76 -18.24 18.98
C SER A 741 -7.19 -18.47 18.54
N GLY A 742 -7.83 -17.48 17.91
CA GLY A 742 -9.26 -17.49 17.60
C GLY A 742 -10.12 -17.21 18.82
N GLY A 743 -11.41 -17.00 18.59
CA GLY A 743 -12.35 -16.75 19.68
C GLY A 743 -13.33 -15.63 19.41
N HIS A 744 -13.93 -15.11 20.48
CA HIS A 744 -15.00 -14.15 20.40
C HIS A 744 -14.74 -12.96 21.32
N LEU A 745 -14.50 -11.79 20.72
CA LEU A 745 -14.37 -10.50 21.39
C LEU A 745 -15.71 -9.78 21.31
N VAL A 746 -16.34 -9.54 22.46
CA VAL A 746 -17.67 -8.92 22.53
C VAL A 746 -17.57 -7.57 23.22
N PHE A 747 -17.96 -6.53 22.50
CA PHE A 747 -18.18 -5.20 23.04
C PHE A 747 -19.67 -5.04 23.36
N THR A 748 -20.01 -4.59 24.57
CA THR A 748 -21.36 -4.14 24.92
C THR A 748 -21.37 -2.62 24.89
N MET A 749 -22.17 -2.06 24.00
CA MET A 749 -22.23 -0.62 23.77
C MET A 749 -23.31 0.07 24.62
N THR A 750 -23.10 1.38 24.88
CA THR A 750 -23.99 2.23 25.67
C THR A 750 -24.00 3.67 25.15
N ASP A 751 -25.02 4.44 25.50
CA ASP A 751 -25.14 5.86 25.16
C ASP A 751 -24.50 6.83 26.16
N GLU A 752 -23.98 6.31 27.29
CA GLU A 752 -23.33 7.12 28.31
C GLU A 752 -21.83 6.79 28.42
N PRO A 753 -20.95 7.82 28.51
CA PRO A 753 -19.52 7.61 28.68
C PRO A 753 -19.20 6.89 30.00
N VAL A 754 -18.50 5.77 29.91
CA VAL A 754 -18.07 5.01 31.07
C VAL A 754 -16.75 5.56 31.58
N LYS A 755 -16.82 6.38 32.64
CA LYS A 755 -15.68 7.07 33.25
C LYS A 755 -14.88 6.20 34.25
N ARG A 756 -15.15 4.90 34.31
CA ARG A 756 -14.39 3.94 35.14
C ARG A 756 -13.52 3.09 34.23
N VAL A 757 -12.21 3.07 34.53
CA VAL A 757 -11.32 2.08 33.94
C VAL A 757 -11.86 0.69 34.29
N LEU A 758 -11.98 -0.18 33.31
CA LEU A 758 -12.30 -1.59 33.51
C LEU A 758 -11.16 -2.21 34.35
N LYS A 759 -11.35 -2.27 35.69
CA LYS A 759 -10.38 -2.84 36.64
C LYS A 759 -10.40 -4.36 36.59
#